data_5df1d8945fe63fdd7842e5a4ac452e29
#
_entry.id   5df1d8945fe63fdd7842e5a4ac452e29
#
_cell.length_a   1.000
_cell.length_b   1.000
_cell.length_c   1.000
_cell.angle_alpha   90.00
_cell.angle_beta   90.00
_cell.angle_gamma   90.00
#
_symmetry.space_group_name_H-M   'P 1'
#
loop_
_entity.id
_entity.type
_entity.pdbx_description
1 polymer ?
#
loop_
_entity_poly.entity_id
_entity_poly.type
_entity_poly.pdbx_seq_one_letter_code
_entity_poly.pdbx_strand_id
1 'polypeptide(L)'
;MNEKYVAQDIEKKWQKYWDENHTFKTEYDESKEKYYALEMFPYPSGNLHMGHVRNYSIGDVVARFKKMNGFNVLHPMGWDSFGMPAENAAIKHGIAPKTWTLDNIENMKKQQKALGLSYDWDREVATCKEDYYKWTQWFFEQFYKKGLAYKKEAKVNWCETCHTVLANEQVIDGLCWRCDNPVEKKDLSQWFLRITEYADRLLDDLDTLDGWPQRVKLMQKNWIGRSEGTEFSFDVPSINERISVYTTRVDTIYGVSYVVLAPEHPYVERLIENAPNKAELEAFITRMRNMSDIDRTSTDAPKEGMFTGSYAVNPMSGEQVPVWIANYVLVDYGTGAVMGSPAHDERDWEFAHKYDLPIKQVVAREGEEYSLEKWQEWYHEDGILVNSGEYNGQTSEEARKTITAALNERGIGEGKVNFRLRDWLISRQRYWGVPIPVVYCEKCGEQLVPEEQLPVRLPEDVKFESGAVSPLATSENFLNTTCPKCGGPARRETDTMDTFIDSSWYFLRYTDAKNDQAPFDKKIANYWMNVDQYIGGIEHAILHLLYSRFFVKVIHDLGLIEANEPFRGLLTQGMVLKEGSKMSKSKGNVVSPEEIINTYGADTARLFILFAAPVDRDLDWSDQGVEGSYRFLGRVWRIVDAYNEEAKKNVTGELTKDEFALRRELHRVIKKVTEDLDNNFNFNTAISAIMELVNAMYAHKDKADTINSALANELTHSLLLLLAPFVPHMTEELWHELGETTSIHTENWPVYEEAALVVDEVEVVLQVNGKVRDKLTVSVNITKEELETMAKESSRVQEFTEGKNIVKVIYVPGKLVNIVVK
;
A
#
# COMPACT_ATOMS: atom_id res chain seq x y z
N MET A 1 -27.08 -36.32 5.01
CA MET A 1 -26.76 -35.03 4.30
C MET A 1 -27.56 -34.89 3.01
N ASN A 2 -27.74 -33.66 2.49
CA ASN A 2 -28.31 -33.46 1.15
C ASN A 2 -27.41 -34.10 0.09
N GLU A 3 -28.01 -34.71 -0.96
CA GLU A 3 -27.24 -35.38 -2.02
C GLU A 3 -26.27 -34.44 -2.77
N LYS A 4 -26.52 -33.14 -2.76
CA LYS A 4 -25.73 -32.15 -3.49
C LYS A 4 -25.50 -30.89 -2.65
N TYR A 5 -24.36 -30.28 -2.84
CA TYR A 5 -24.07 -28.94 -2.36
C TYR A 5 -24.92 -27.91 -3.12
N VAL A 6 -25.79 -27.18 -2.41
CA VAL A 6 -26.64 -26.10 -2.95
C VAL A 6 -26.24 -24.82 -2.24
N ALA A 7 -25.31 -24.08 -2.87
CA ALA A 7 -24.69 -22.90 -2.26
C ALA A 7 -25.72 -21.86 -1.80
N GLN A 8 -26.70 -21.52 -2.62
CA GLN A 8 -27.61 -20.41 -2.39
C GLN A 8 -28.47 -20.58 -1.12
N ASP A 9 -28.86 -21.80 -0.79
CA ASP A 9 -29.67 -22.08 0.40
C ASP A 9 -28.78 -22.12 1.67
N ILE A 10 -27.63 -22.79 1.57
CA ILE A 10 -26.67 -22.94 2.66
C ILE A 10 -26.10 -21.59 3.08
N GLU A 11 -25.67 -20.78 2.10
CA GLU A 11 -25.05 -19.48 2.36
C GLU A 11 -26.02 -18.53 3.06
N LYS A 12 -27.27 -18.40 2.57
CA LYS A 12 -28.29 -17.56 3.22
C LYS A 12 -28.63 -18.00 4.64
N LYS A 13 -28.70 -19.35 4.87
CA LYS A 13 -28.94 -19.92 6.20
C LYS A 13 -27.88 -19.46 7.19
N TRP A 14 -26.60 -19.60 6.84
CA TRP A 14 -25.50 -19.30 7.75
C TRP A 14 -25.23 -17.83 7.90
N GLN A 15 -25.34 -17.01 6.85
CA GLN A 15 -25.29 -15.55 6.93
C GLN A 15 -26.31 -15.01 7.94
N LYS A 16 -27.54 -15.51 7.87
CA LYS A 16 -28.59 -15.14 8.84
C LYS A 16 -28.23 -15.59 10.26
N TYR A 17 -27.75 -16.82 10.43
CA TYR A 17 -27.35 -17.35 11.73
C TYR A 17 -26.23 -16.50 12.37
N TRP A 18 -25.18 -16.18 11.62
CA TRP A 18 -24.07 -15.38 12.13
C TRP A 18 -24.48 -13.96 12.50
N ASP A 19 -25.38 -13.37 11.74
CA ASP A 19 -25.90 -12.01 11.98
C ASP A 19 -26.78 -12.00 13.26
N GLU A 20 -27.69 -12.95 13.41
CA GLU A 20 -28.59 -13.05 14.57
C GLU A 20 -27.85 -13.41 15.89
N ASN A 21 -26.77 -14.18 15.80
CA ASN A 21 -25.99 -14.63 16.96
C ASN A 21 -24.75 -13.76 17.22
N HIS A 22 -24.52 -12.70 16.44
CA HIS A 22 -23.34 -11.84 16.57
C HIS A 22 -22.02 -12.63 16.63
N THR A 23 -21.90 -13.69 15.81
CA THR A 23 -20.81 -14.70 15.86
C THR A 23 -19.39 -14.05 15.77
N PHE A 24 -19.27 -12.93 15.11
CA PHE A 24 -18.00 -12.24 14.88
C PHE A 24 -17.82 -10.99 15.74
N LYS A 25 -18.73 -10.71 16.67
CA LYS A 25 -18.59 -9.61 17.62
C LYS A 25 -17.35 -9.78 18.48
N THR A 26 -16.63 -8.72 18.70
CA THR A 26 -15.39 -8.70 19.45
C THR A 26 -15.45 -7.67 20.56
N GLU A 27 -15.15 -8.11 21.78
CA GLU A 27 -15.08 -7.25 22.95
C GLU A 27 -13.62 -7.01 23.37
N TYR A 28 -13.37 -5.89 24.01
CA TYR A 28 -12.11 -5.60 24.67
C TYR A 28 -11.88 -6.60 25.81
N ASP A 29 -10.75 -7.32 25.75
CA ASP A 29 -10.40 -8.36 26.74
C ASP A 29 -8.87 -8.46 26.90
N GLU A 30 -8.34 -7.84 27.96
CA GLU A 30 -6.90 -7.83 28.25
C GLU A 30 -6.33 -9.22 28.61
N SER A 31 -7.17 -10.20 28.89
CA SER A 31 -6.71 -11.57 29.19
C SER A 31 -6.31 -12.35 27.96
N LYS A 32 -6.63 -11.87 26.76
CA LYS A 32 -6.35 -12.49 25.47
C LYS A 32 -5.36 -11.68 24.68
N GLU A 33 -4.50 -12.37 23.95
CA GLU A 33 -3.66 -11.74 22.94
C GLU A 33 -4.52 -11.23 21.80
N LYS A 34 -4.34 -9.95 21.43
CA LYS A 34 -5.14 -9.32 20.39
C LYS A 34 -4.56 -9.58 19.00
N TYR A 35 -5.43 -9.55 18.02
CA TYR A 35 -5.04 -9.45 16.63
C TYR A 35 -6.00 -8.51 15.89
N TYR A 36 -5.47 -7.46 15.30
CA TYR A 36 -6.24 -6.49 14.54
C TYR A 36 -6.00 -6.70 13.05
N ALA A 37 -6.93 -7.36 12.38
CA ALA A 37 -6.95 -7.52 10.93
C ALA A 37 -7.82 -6.43 10.30
N LEU A 38 -7.28 -5.72 9.32
CA LEU A 38 -7.98 -4.59 8.71
C LEU A 38 -7.68 -4.50 7.22
N GLU A 39 -8.73 -4.42 6.42
CA GLU A 39 -8.65 -4.02 5.02
C GLU A 39 -8.98 -2.54 4.86
N MET A 40 -8.43 -1.93 3.82
CA MET A 40 -8.83 -0.57 3.44
C MET A 40 -10.33 -0.54 3.15
N PHE A 41 -11.05 0.31 3.87
CA PHE A 41 -12.50 0.43 3.69
C PHE A 41 -12.85 1.08 2.33
N PRO A 42 -13.99 0.70 1.73
CA PRO A 42 -14.34 1.13 0.39
C PRO A 42 -14.99 2.50 0.35
N TYR A 43 -14.91 3.14 -0.84
CA TYR A 43 -15.78 4.25 -1.21
C TYR A 43 -17.14 3.71 -1.66
N PRO A 44 -18.26 4.12 -1.03
CA PRO A 44 -19.59 3.61 -1.39
C PRO A 44 -20.14 4.33 -2.63
N SER A 45 -19.58 4.04 -3.80
CA SER A 45 -19.91 4.70 -5.08
C SER A 45 -20.54 3.76 -6.13
N GLY A 46 -21.02 2.59 -5.71
CA GLY A 46 -21.67 1.59 -6.58
C GLY A 46 -21.60 0.19 -6.01
N ASN A 47 -21.50 -0.81 -6.88
CA ASN A 47 -21.36 -2.21 -6.48
C ASN A 47 -19.92 -2.58 -6.19
N LEU A 48 -19.71 -3.63 -5.40
CA LEU A 48 -18.42 -4.27 -5.25
C LEU A 48 -17.91 -4.76 -6.63
N HIS A 49 -16.62 -4.78 -6.81
CA HIS A 49 -15.94 -5.40 -7.95
C HIS A 49 -15.01 -6.53 -7.47
N MET A 50 -14.49 -7.34 -8.38
CA MET A 50 -13.68 -8.51 -8.03
C MET A 50 -12.39 -8.17 -7.26
N GLY A 51 -11.85 -6.96 -7.41
CA GLY A 51 -10.74 -6.47 -6.57
C GLY A 51 -11.13 -6.33 -5.09
N HIS A 52 -12.35 -5.87 -4.80
CA HIS A 52 -12.90 -5.86 -3.44
C HIS A 52 -13.07 -7.28 -2.90
N VAL A 53 -13.62 -8.19 -3.70
CA VAL A 53 -13.78 -9.59 -3.30
C VAL A 53 -12.44 -10.19 -2.93
N ARG A 54 -11.37 -9.93 -3.71
CA ARG A 54 -10.02 -10.39 -3.41
C ARG A 54 -9.50 -9.82 -2.11
N ASN A 55 -9.53 -8.49 -1.95
CA ASN A 55 -9.03 -7.81 -0.76
C ASN A 55 -9.69 -8.32 0.51
N TYR A 56 -11.02 -8.34 0.52
CA TYR A 56 -11.80 -8.72 1.71
C TYR A 56 -11.72 -10.22 2.00
N SER A 57 -11.63 -11.08 0.98
CA SER A 57 -11.42 -12.51 1.20
C SER A 57 -10.06 -12.82 1.80
N ILE A 58 -9.00 -12.10 1.42
CA ILE A 58 -7.67 -12.23 2.02
C ILE A 58 -7.72 -11.90 3.51
N GLY A 59 -8.27 -10.74 3.88
CA GLY A 59 -8.37 -10.31 5.27
C GLY A 59 -9.25 -11.22 6.11
N ASP A 60 -10.34 -11.70 5.53
CA ASP A 60 -11.26 -12.63 6.20
C ASP A 60 -10.60 -13.97 6.54
N VAL A 61 -9.78 -14.52 5.63
CA VAL A 61 -8.99 -15.73 5.92
C VAL A 61 -8.04 -15.50 7.08
N VAL A 62 -7.32 -14.37 7.08
CA VAL A 62 -6.39 -14.02 8.17
C VAL A 62 -7.14 -13.89 9.50
N ALA A 63 -8.26 -13.16 9.50
CA ALA A 63 -9.07 -12.95 10.71
C ALA A 63 -9.59 -14.27 11.30
N ARG A 64 -10.17 -15.15 10.45
CA ARG A 64 -10.67 -16.46 10.88
C ARG A 64 -9.56 -17.36 11.39
N PHE A 65 -8.44 -17.45 10.65
CA PHE A 65 -7.28 -18.25 11.06
C PHE A 65 -6.73 -17.81 12.43
N LYS A 66 -6.55 -16.51 12.65
CA LYS A 66 -6.08 -15.99 13.95
C LYS A 66 -7.09 -16.23 15.07
N LYS A 67 -8.39 -16.09 14.80
CA LYS A 67 -9.43 -16.41 15.78
C LYS A 67 -9.40 -17.89 16.18
N MET A 68 -9.27 -18.81 15.23
CA MET A 68 -9.15 -20.23 15.47
C MET A 68 -7.85 -20.59 16.22
N ASN A 69 -6.83 -19.77 16.17
CA ASN A 69 -5.59 -19.88 16.95
C ASN A 69 -5.67 -19.19 18.34
N GLY A 70 -6.85 -18.78 18.77
CA GLY A 70 -7.11 -18.30 20.13
C GLY A 70 -6.91 -16.79 20.34
N PHE A 71 -6.59 -16.01 19.29
CA PHE A 71 -6.48 -14.57 19.40
C PHE A 71 -7.85 -13.91 19.59
N ASN A 72 -7.84 -12.77 20.30
CA ASN A 72 -8.97 -11.85 20.31
C ASN A 72 -8.87 -10.98 19.06
N VAL A 73 -9.69 -11.29 18.04
CA VAL A 73 -9.55 -10.69 16.71
C VAL A 73 -10.52 -9.53 16.54
N LEU A 74 -9.98 -8.34 16.24
CA LEU A 74 -10.75 -7.20 15.76
C LEU A 74 -10.73 -7.20 14.23
N HIS A 75 -11.89 -7.35 13.61
CA HIS A 75 -12.08 -7.36 12.17
C HIS A 75 -13.27 -6.48 11.78
N PRO A 76 -13.12 -5.15 11.77
CA PRO A 76 -14.19 -4.20 11.52
C PRO A 76 -14.36 -3.87 10.06
N MET A 77 -15.50 -3.27 9.69
CA MET A 77 -15.74 -2.70 8.38
C MET A 77 -16.51 -1.38 8.49
N GLY A 78 -16.34 -0.51 7.52
CA GLY A 78 -17.01 0.78 7.42
C GLY A 78 -16.86 1.39 6.02
N TRP A 79 -17.07 2.71 5.94
CA TRP A 79 -17.26 3.38 4.67
C TRP A 79 -16.49 4.70 4.64
N ASP A 80 -15.57 4.82 3.68
CA ASP A 80 -15.00 6.11 3.31
C ASP A 80 -16.01 6.84 2.42
N SER A 81 -16.92 7.55 3.05
CA SER A 81 -18.21 7.91 2.46
C SER A 81 -18.33 9.38 2.06
N PHE A 82 -17.30 10.19 2.26
CA PHE A 82 -17.17 11.51 1.69
C PHE A 82 -16.42 11.48 0.34
N GLY A 83 -16.42 12.60 -0.38
CA GLY A 83 -15.59 12.82 -1.54
C GLY A 83 -16.30 12.93 -2.88
N MET A 84 -15.54 13.33 -3.88
CA MET A 84 -16.01 13.62 -5.23
C MET A 84 -16.75 12.48 -5.93
N PRO A 85 -16.42 11.19 -5.77
CA PRO A 85 -17.14 10.16 -6.49
C PRO A 85 -18.62 10.12 -6.20
N ALA A 86 -18.96 10.18 -4.91
CA ALA A 86 -20.35 10.18 -4.45
C ALA A 86 -21.07 11.47 -4.85
N GLU A 87 -20.40 12.63 -4.68
CA GLU A 87 -20.96 13.91 -5.07
C GLU A 87 -21.25 14.00 -6.57
N ASN A 88 -20.28 13.66 -7.41
CA ASN A 88 -20.45 13.70 -8.87
C ASN A 88 -21.51 12.72 -9.36
N ALA A 89 -21.59 11.52 -8.78
CA ALA A 89 -22.64 10.56 -9.11
C ALA A 89 -24.03 11.08 -8.71
N ALA A 90 -24.14 11.63 -7.50
CA ALA A 90 -25.39 12.22 -7.01
C ALA A 90 -25.86 13.39 -7.86
N ILE A 91 -24.97 14.30 -8.23
CA ILE A 91 -25.27 15.43 -9.15
C ILE A 91 -25.74 14.89 -10.50
N LYS A 92 -25.02 13.92 -11.09
CA LYS A 92 -25.37 13.32 -12.37
C LYS A 92 -26.76 12.67 -12.38
N HIS A 93 -27.15 12.07 -11.28
CA HIS A 93 -28.45 11.39 -11.13
C HIS A 93 -29.56 12.30 -10.56
N GLY A 94 -29.25 13.55 -10.19
CA GLY A 94 -30.20 14.52 -9.61
C GLY A 94 -30.67 14.13 -8.21
N ILE A 95 -29.83 13.41 -7.44
CA ILE A 95 -30.10 12.92 -6.08
C ILE A 95 -29.18 13.65 -5.11
N ALA A 96 -29.61 13.88 -3.86
CA ALA A 96 -28.74 14.47 -2.86
C ALA A 96 -27.55 13.54 -2.55
N PRO A 97 -26.30 14.06 -2.43
CA PRO A 97 -25.11 13.25 -2.13
C PRO A 97 -25.28 12.35 -0.91
N LYS A 98 -25.91 12.84 0.16
CA LYS A 98 -26.21 12.08 1.38
C LYS A 98 -27.07 10.84 1.10
N THR A 99 -28.18 11.01 0.37
CA THR A 99 -29.08 9.91 0.03
C THR A 99 -28.38 8.89 -0.84
N TRP A 100 -27.72 9.35 -1.92
CA TRP A 100 -26.95 8.48 -2.81
C TRP A 100 -25.91 7.65 -2.06
N THR A 101 -25.17 8.29 -1.16
CA THR A 101 -24.10 7.63 -0.39
C THR A 101 -24.66 6.59 0.55
N LEU A 102 -25.73 6.91 1.31
CA LEU A 102 -26.34 5.98 2.25
C LEU A 102 -26.99 4.78 1.54
N ASP A 103 -27.61 4.98 0.38
CA ASP A 103 -28.17 3.88 -0.43
C ASP A 103 -27.07 2.95 -0.94
N ASN A 104 -25.91 3.49 -1.35
CA ASN A 104 -24.76 2.68 -1.77
C ASN A 104 -24.11 1.94 -0.59
N ILE A 105 -24.06 2.53 0.60
CA ILE A 105 -23.59 1.86 1.82
C ILE A 105 -24.45 0.62 2.08
N GLU A 106 -25.76 0.77 2.11
CA GLU A 106 -26.67 -0.36 2.35
C GLU A 106 -26.55 -1.45 1.27
N ASN A 107 -26.38 -1.06 0.01
CA ASN A 107 -26.18 -2.02 -1.08
C ASN A 107 -24.86 -2.78 -0.95
N MET A 108 -23.76 -2.07 -0.75
CA MET A 108 -22.44 -2.71 -0.61
C MET A 108 -22.36 -3.57 0.66
N LYS A 109 -23.01 -3.15 1.75
CA LYS A 109 -23.10 -3.95 2.98
C LYS A 109 -23.80 -5.29 2.75
N LYS A 110 -24.90 -5.28 1.98
CA LYS A 110 -25.58 -6.53 1.57
C LYS A 110 -24.65 -7.44 0.76
N GLN A 111 -23.89 -6.87 -0.18
CA GLN A 111 -22.93 -7.62 -0.98
C GLN A 111 -21.77 -8.20 -0.14
N GLN A 112 -21.26 -7.44 0.84
CA GLN A 112 -20.23 -7.95 1.78
C GLN A 112 -20.78 -9.05 2.68
N LYS A 113 -21.99 -8.91 3.20
CA LYS A 113 -22.68 -9.97 3.96
C LYS A 113 -22.89 -11.23 3.12
N ALA A 114 -23.25 -11.08 1.83
CA ALA A 114 -23.41 -12.20 0.91
C ALA A 114 -22.08 -12.95 0.65
N LEU A 115 -20.92 -12.31 0.79
CA LEU A 115 -19.60 -12.96 0.75
C LEU A 115 -19.26 -13.76 2.02
N GLY A 116 -20.08 -13.64 3.07
CA GLY A 116 -19.85 -14.33 4.35
C GLY A 116 -18.63 -13.83 5.11
N LEU A 117 -18.30 -12.55 5.02
CA LEU A 117 -17.16 -11.95 5.69
C LEU A 117 -17.37 -11.85 7.21
N SER A 118 -16.34 -12.12 8.01
CA SER A 118 -16.40 -12.18 9.47
C SER A 118 -16.23 -10.81 10.13
N TYR A 119 -16.92 -9.79 9.60
CA TYR A 119 -16.85 -8.44 10.15
C TYR A 119 -17.66 -8.27 11.44
N ASP A 120 -17.08 -7.53 12.39
CA ASP A 120 -17.81 -7.01 13.55
C ASP A 120 -18.61 -5.75 13.13
N TRP A 121 -19.84 -5.97 12.68
CA TRP A 121 -20.74 -4.90 12.23
C TRP A 121 -21.18 -3.95 13.35
N ASP A 122 -21.02 -4.32 14.61
CA ASP A 122 -21.31 -3.44 15.75
C ASP A 122 -20.33 -2.25 15.80
N ARG A 123 -19.18 -2.35 15.13
CA ARG A 123 -18.15 -1.32 15.02
C ARG A 123 -18.18 -0.55 13.69
N GLU A 124 -19.24 -0.74 12.90
CA GLU A 124 -19.41 -0.05 11.62
C GLU A 124 -19.31 1.47 11.78
N VAL A 125 -18.53 2.11 10.93
CA VAL A 125 -18.42 3.57 10.83
C VAL A 125 -18.64 4.03 9.41
N ALA A 126 -19.13 5.27 9.25
CA ALA A 126 -19.21 5.93 7.96
C ALA A 126 -18.71 7.37 8.12
N THR A 127 -17.71 7.75 7.34
CA THR A 127 -17.03 9.03 7.53
C THR A 127 -17.95 10.23 7.31
N CYS A 128 -19.04 10.08 6.53
CA CYS A 128 -20.04 11.13 6.30
C CYS A 128 -21.07 11.31 7.44
N LYS A 129 -21.05 10.44 8.44
CA LYS A 129 -21.95 10.59 9.60
C LYS A 129 -21.38 11.55 10.63
N GLU A 130 -22.26 12.29 11.29
CA GLU A 130 -21.89 13.32 12.26
C GLU A 130 -21.11 12.77 13.46
N ASP A 131 -21.39 11.56 13.89
CA ASP A 131 -20.71 10.85 14.96
C ASP A 131 -19.27 10.46 14.62
N TYR A 132 -18.91 10.48 13.33
CA TYR A 132 -17.56 10.29 12.84
C TYR A 132 -16.88 11.65 12.56
N TYR A 133 -17.42 12.47 11.65
CA TYR A 133 -16.69 13.65 11.19
C TYR A 133 -16.61 14.77 12.22
N LYS A 134 -17.44 14.75 13.27
CA LYS A 134 -17.24 15.58 14.47
C LYS A 134 -15.80 15.46 14.98
N TRP A 135 -15.27 14.24 15.01
CA TRP A 135 -13.93 13.97 15.53
C TRP A 135 -12.84 14.30 14.51
N THR A 136 -13.11 14.18 13.21
CA THR A 136 -12.23 14.72 12.18
C THR A 136 -12.06 16.23 12.33
N GLN A 137 -13.15 16.96 12.57
CA GLN A 137 -13.10 18.40 12.86
C GLN A 137 -12.33 18.70 14.15
N TRP A 138 -12.56 17.91 15.19
CA TRP A 138 -11.83 18.04 16.44
C TRP A 138 -10.31 17.83 16.26
N PHE A 139 -9.89 16.83 15.46
CA PHE A 139 -8.46 16.64 15.14
C PHE A 139 -7.89 17.84 14.38
N PHE A 140 -8.62 18.39 13.43
CA PHE A 140 -8.20 19.62 12.76
C PHE A 140 -7.92 20.73 13.76
N GLU A 141 -8.79 20.94 14.75
CA GLU A 141 -8.59 21.95 15.80
C GLU A 141 -7.35 21.65 16.65
N GLN A 142 -7.11 20.39 17.01
CA GLN A 142 -5.90 20.02 17.75
C GLN A 142 -4.63 20.30 16.93
N PHE A 143 -4.67 20.01 15.63
CA PHE A 143 -3.56 20.32 14.70
C PHE A 143 -3.36 21.83 14.58
N TYR A 144 -4.44 22.60 14.49
CA TYR A 144 -4.38 24.06 14.46
C TYR A 144 -3.78 24.63 15.76
N LYS A 145 -4.21 24.15 16.93
CA LYS A 145 -3.67 24.58 18.25
C LYS A 145 -2.18 24.25 18.39
N LYS A 146 -1.69 23.20 17.71
CA LYS A 146 -0.26 22.86 17.63
C LYS A 146 0.51 23.65 16.55
N GLY A 147 -0.15 24.49 15.76
CA GLY A 147 0.47 25.20 14.64
C GLY A 147 0.72 24.34 13.42
N LEU A 148 0.18 23.10 13.38
CA LEU A 148 0.34 22.18 12.25
C LEU A 148 -0.66 22.45 11.14
N ALA A 149 -1.84 22.99 11.43
CA ALA A 149 -2.80 23.45 10.43
C ALA A 149 -2.69 24.96 10.23
N TYR A 150 -2.58 25.42 8.99
CA TYR A 150 -2.43 26.84 8.66
C TYR A 150 -2.98 27.16 7.28
N LYS A 151 -3.32 28.43 7.06
CA LYS A 151 -3.83 28.95 5.77
C LYS A 151 -2.81 29.88 5.13
N LYS A 152 -2.58 29.72 3.82
CA LYS A 152 -1.73 30.63 3.04
C LYS A 152 -2.21 30.75 1.59
N GLU A 153 -1.85 31.84 0.95
CA GLU A 153 -1.90 31.93 -0.52
C GLU A 153 -0.76 31.11 -1.12
N ALA A 154 -1.09 30.27 -2.06
CA ALA A 154 -0.12 29.42 -2.76
C ALA A 154 -0.59 29.10 -4.17
N LYS A 155 0.37 28.83 -5.06
CA LYS A 155 0.09 28.19 -6.34
C LYS A 155 -0.26 26.75 -6.09
N VAL A 156 -1.50 26.39 -6.34
CA VAL A 156 -2.04 25.05 -6.08
C VAL A 156 -2.42 24.36 -7.38
N ASN A 157 -2.40 23.04 -7.36
CA ASN A 157 -2.85 22.24 -8.48
C ASN A 157 -4.38 22.30 -8.56
N TRP A 158 -4.90 22.75 -9.69
CA TRP A 158 -6.32 22.88 -9.95
C TRP A 158 -6.74 21.96 -11.09
N CYS A 159 -7.78 21.16 -10.84
CA CYS A 159 -8.41 20.38 -11.90
C CYS A 159 -9.68 21.09 -12.37
N GLU A 160 -9.67 21.58 -13.62
CA GLU A 160 -10.81 22.29 -14.20
C GLU A 160 -12.04 21.41 -14.37
N THR A 161 -11.84 20.13 -14.67
CA THR A 161 -12.94 19.17 -14.83
C THR A 161 -13.57 18.80 -13.48
N CYS A 162 -12.77 18.64 -12.44
CA CYS A 162 -13.27 18.32 -11.10
C CYS A 162 -13.66 19.55 -10.29
N HIS A 163 -13.35 20.77 -10.76
CA HIS A 163 -13.55 22.05 -10.09
C HIS A 163 -13.04 22.07 -8.64
N THR A 164 -11.82 21.59 -8.43
CA THR A 164 -11.21 21.52 -7.09
C THR A 164 -9.70 21.54 -7.16
N VAL A 165 -9.09 21.92 -6.04
CA VAL A 165 -7.64 21.79 -5.85
C VAL A 165 -7.28 20.34 -5.55
N LEU A 166 -6.02 20.01 -5.86
CA LEU A 166 -5.43 18.69 -5.65
C LEU A 166 -4.15 18.83 -4.85
N ALA A 167 -3.92 17.93 -3.90
CA ALA A 167 -2.60 17.77 -3.29
C ALA A 167 -1.58 17.29 -4.34
N ASN A 168 -0.29 17.48 -4.09
CA ASN A 168 0.75 17.09 -5.03
C ASN A 168 0.72 15.58 -5.33
N GLU A 169 0.42 14.79 -4.32
CA GLU A 169 0.29 13.35 -4.37
C GLU A 169 -0.89 12.88 -5.25
N GLN A 170 -1.83 13.78 -5.53
CA GLN A 170 -3.02 13.52 -6.36
C GLN A 170 -2.83 13.95 -7.83
N VAL A 171 -1.61 14.33 -8.20
CA VAL A 171 -1.24 14.66 -9.57
C VAL A 171 -0.23 13.63 -10.06
N ILE A 172 -0.62 12.85 -11.07
CA ILE A 172 0.19 11.77 -11.65
C ILE A 172 0.51 12.16 -13.08
N ASP A 173 1.78 12.32 -13.42
CA ASP A 173 2.24 12.74 -14.74
C ASP A 173 1.52 14.00 -15.28
N GLY A 174 1.20 14.96 -14.37
CA GLY A 174 0.47 16.20 -14.66
C GLY A 174 -1.02 16.08 -14.87
N LEU A 175 -1.52 14.89 -14.66
CA LEU A 175 -2.93 14.62 -14.80
C LEU A 175 -3.58 14.49 -13.42
N CYS A 176 -4.84 14.81 -13.34
CA CYS A 176 -5.65 14.57 -12.17
C CYS A 176 -5.80 13.05 -11.95
N TRP A 177 -5.37 12.54 -10.80
CA TRP A 177 -5.48 11.11 -10.42
C TRP A 177 -6.89 10.51 -10.59
N ARG A 178 -7.90 11.39 -10.69
CA ARG A 178 -9.31 11.02 -10.70
C ARG A 178 -9.95 10.99 -12.09
N CYS A 179 -9.67 11.99 -12.90
CA CYS A 179 -10.34 12.16 -14.20
C CYS A 179 -9.39 12.13 -15.39
N ASP A 180 -8.09 11.93 -15.14
CA ASP A 180 -7.01 11.89 -16.14
C ASP A 180 -6.93 13.13 -17.05
N ASN A 181 -7.52 14.28 -16.60
CA ASN A 181 -7.41 15.54 -17.32
C ASN A 181 -6.19 16.34 -16.81
N PRO A 182 -5.61 17.20 -17.66
CA PRO A 182 -4.50 18.06 -17.29
C PRO A 182 -4.84 18.94 -16.08
N VAL A 183 -3.84 19.12 -15.22
CA VAL A 183 -3.92 19.95 -14.02
C VAL A 183 -3.25 21.29 -14.28
N GLU A 184 -3.89 22.38 -13.86
CA GLU A 184 -3.38 23.74 -13.98
C GLU A 184 -2.92 24.29 -12.63
N LYS A 185 -2.11 25.35 -12.64
CA LYS A 185 -1.73 26.08 -11.42
C LYS A 185 -2.62 27.30 -11.23
N LYS A 186 -3.22 27.45 -10.04
CA LYS A 186 -3.99 28.65 -9.66
C LYS A 186 -3.49 29.20 -8.32
N ASP A 187 -3.48 30.51 -8.18
CA ASP A 187 -3.16 31.19 -6.91
C ASP A 187 -4.43 31.23 -6.06
N LEU A 188 -4.45 30.47 -4.97
CA LEU A 188 -5.59 30.40 -4.05
C LEU A 188 -5.13 30.39 -2.59
N SER A 189 -5.95 30.97 -1.71
CA SER A 189 -5.73 30.89 -0.27
C SER A 189 -6.33 29.60 0.27
N GLN A 190 -5.48 28.68 0.75
CA GLN A 190 -5.83 27.30 1.07
C GLN A 190 -5.26 26.84 2.41
N TRP A 191 -5.90 25.85 3.01
CA TRP A 191 -5.44 25.18 4.22
C TRP A 191 -4.43 24.08 3.92
N PHE A 192 -3.40 24.02 4.77
CA PHE A 192 -2.33 23.02 4.72
C PHE A 192 -2.10 22.40 6.09
N LEU A 193 -1.62 21.16 6.09
CA LEU A 193 -1.03 20.51 7.26
C LEU A 193 0.49 20.40 7.09
N ARG A 194 1.26 20.76 8.13
CA ARG A 194 2.73 20.75 8.17
C ARG A 194 3.29 19.34 8.31
N ILE A 195 3.00 18.46 7.34
CA ILE A 195 3.58 17.11 7.28
C ILE A 195 5.12 17.16 7.19
N THR A 196 5.67 18.24 6.64
CA THR A 196 7.12 18.43 6.52
C THR A 196 7.83 18.51 7.86
N GLU A 197 7.17 18.96 8.93
CA GLU A 197 7.74 18.95 10.29
C GLU A 197 7.96 17.53 10.84
N TYR A 198 7.32 16.54 10.25
CA TYR A 198 7.45 15.14 10.58
C TYR A 198 8.31 14.35 9.56
N ALA A 199 8.89 15.03 8.57
CA ALA A 199 9.57 14.39 7.46
C ALA A 199 10.72 13.46 7.91
N ASP A 200 11.57 13.90 8.84
CA ASP A 200 12.65 13.06 9.39
C ASP A 200 12.10 11.84 10.12
N ARG A 201 11.11 12.02 11.02
CA ARG A 201 10.48 10.89 11.73
C ARG A 201 9.78 9.92 10.78
N LEU A 202 9.10 10.43 9.75
CA LEU A 202 8.46 9.60 8.72
C LEU A 202 9.49 8.81 7.92
N LEU A 203 10.69 9.36 7.72
CA LEU A 203 11.77 8.69 7.02
C LEU A 203 12.49 7.66 7.90
N ASP A 204 12.91 8.07 9.10
CA ASP A 204 13.69 7.25 10.02
C ASP A 204 12.89 6.02 10.49
N ASP A 205 11.61 6.21 10.80
CA ASP A 205 10.74 5.14 11.28
C ASP A 205 10.36 4.12 10.18
N LEU A 206 10.67 4.38 8.89
CA LEU A 206 10.55 3.35 7.84
C LEU A 206 11.40 2.10 8.15
N ASP A 207 12.53 2.29 8.82
CA ASP A 207 13.42 1.19 9.18
C ASP A 207 12.82 0.29 10.27
N THR A 208 11.84 0.79 11.03
CA THR A 208 11.11 0.02 12.06
C THR A 208 9.94 -0.80 11.50
N LEU A 209 9.58 -0.60 10.23
CA LEU A 209 8.44 -1.22 9.56
C LEU A 209 8.87 -2.55 8.89
N ASP A 210 9.27 -3.54 9.69
CA ASP A 210 9.75 -4.84 9.19
C ASP A 210 8.69 -5.62 8.43
N GLY A 211 7.42 -5.49 8.80
CA GLY A 211 6.28 -6.14 8.15
C GLY A 211 5.76 -5.44 6.88
N TRP A 212 6.49 -4.43 6.37
CA TRP A 212 6.10 -3.68 5.17
C TRP A 212 6.88 -4.12 3.93
N PRO A 213 6.24 -4.17 2.74
CA PRO A 213 6.93 -4.42 1.48
C PRO A 213 8.01 -3.38 1.20
N GLN A 214 9.21 -3.83 0.83
CA GLN A 214 10.35 -2.94 0.54
C GLN A 214 10.02 -1.92 -0.55
N ARG A 215 9.20 -2.30 -1.53
CA ARG A 215 8.73 -1.40 -2.60
C ARG A 215 7.98 -0.20 -2.03
N VAL A 216 7.09 -0.40 -1.06
CA VAL A 216 6.32 0.68 -0.43
C VAL A 216 7.24 1.60 0.37
N LYS A 217 8.17 1.03 1.15
CA LYS A 217 9.17 1.79 1.91
C LYS A 217 10.02 2.66 0.98
N LEU A 218 10.47 2.11 -0.15
CA LEU A 218 11.24 2.84 -1.14
C LEU A 218 10.41 3.98 -1.80
N MET A 219 9.13 3.72 -2.11
CA MET A 219 8.24 4.77 -2.65
C MET A 219 8.10 5.93 -1.67
N GLN A 220 7.88 5.68 -0.39
CA GLN A 220 7.81 6.72 0.64
C GLN A 220 9.14 7.44 0.83
N LYS A 221 10.25 6.71 0.91
CA LYS A 221 11.60 7.28 1.01
C LYS A 221 11.88 8.26 -0.14
N ASN A 222 11.58 7.84 -1.37
CA ASN A 222 11.79 8.67 -2.56
C ASN A 222 10.85 9.87 -2.57
N TRP A 223 9.61 9.72 -2.09
CA TRP A 223 8.64 10.81 -2.02
C TRP A 223 9.03 11.86 -0.98
N ILE A 224 9.44 11.43 0.21
CA ILE A 224 9.97 12.31 1.26
C ILE A 224 11.22 13.02 0.73
N GLY A 225 12.11 12.30 0.06
CA GLY A 225 13.21 12.84 -0.72
C GLY A 225 14.12 13.75 0.10
N ARG A 226 14.60 13.26 1.25
CA ARG A 226 15.57 13.97 2.09
C ARG A 226 16.90 14.12 1.35
N SER A 227 17.36 15.36 1.26
CA SER A 227 18.68 15.67 0.68
C SER A 227 19.48 16.57 1.62
N GLU A 228 20.72 16.21 1.83
CA GLU A 228 21.68 17.04 2.54
C GLU A 228 22.52 17.80 1.53
N GLY A 229 22.63 19.10 1.73
CA GLY A 229 23.38 19.95 0.82
C GLY A 229 23.79 21.24 1.47
N THR A 230 24.21 22.18 0.64
CA THR A 230 24.65 23.51 1.07
C THR A 230 23.79 24.56 0.38
N GLU A 231 23.18 25.45 1.14
CA GLU A 231 22.58 26.69 0.64
C GLU A 231 23.62 27.79 0.79
N PHE A 232 23.88 28.51 -0.30
CA PHE A 232 24.81 29.65 -0.30
C PHE A 232 24.46 30.67 -1.37
N SER A 233 25.10 31.83 -1.32
CA SER A 233 24.71 32.94 -2.16
C SER A 233 25.83 33.41 -3.07
N PHE A 234 25.44 33.78 -4.29
CA PHE A 234 26.24 34.53 -5.26
C PHE A 234 25.91 36.02 -5.17
N ASP A 235 26.90 36.90 -5.07
CA ASP A 235 26.70 38.34 -5.19
C ASP A 235 26.41 38.70 -6.64
N VAL A 236 25.40 39.53 -6.88
CA VAL A 236 25.03 40.06 -8.19
C VAL A 236 25.13 41.60 -8.20
N PRO A 237 26.30 42.16 -8.58
CA PRO A 237 26.56 43.57 -8.45
C PRO A 237 25.61 44.48 -9.26
N SER A 238 25.09 43.98 -10.41
CA SER A 238 24.19 44.76 -11.28
C SER A 238 22.89 45.16 -10.61
N ILE A 239 22.41 44.39 -9.65
CA ILE A 239 21.17 44.66 -8.91
C ILE A 239 21.39 44.87 -7.41
N ASN A 240 22.66 44.85 -6.97
CA ASN A 240 23.07 44.95 -5.57
C ASN A 240 22.30 43.97 -4.65
N GLU A 241 22.21 42.69 -5.05
CA GLU A 241 21.52 41.60 -4.34
C GLU A 241 22.35 40.35 -4.36
N ARG A 242 21.86 39.35 -3.59
CA ARG A 242 22.44 38.01 -3.55
C ARG A 242 21.43 37.01 -4.08
N ILE A 243 21.88 36.14 -4.97
CA ILE A 243 21.09 34.97 -5.41
C ILE A 243 21.52 33.78 -4.60
N SER A 244 20.60 33.24 -3.78
CA SER A 244 20.82 32.02 -3.04
C SER A 244 20.55 30.80 -3.92
N VAL A 245 21.43 29.80 -3.82
CA VAL A 245 21.29 28.51 -4.49
C VAL A 245 21.41 27.38 -3.46
N TYR A 246 20.78 26.26 -3.75
CA TYR A 246 20.96 25.03 -2.98
C TYR A 246 21.57 23.95 -3.86
N THR A 247 22.58 23.23 -3.35
CA THR A 247 23.18 22.10 -4.05
C THR A 247 23.59 20.98 -3.10
N THR A 248 23.46 19.73 -3.54
CA THR A 248 24.02 18.55 -2.88
C THR A 248 25.49 18.33 -3.28
N ARG A 249 25.96 19.05 -4.31
CA ARG A 249 27.29 18.94 -4.90
C ARG A 249 28.09 20.24 -4.77
N VAL A 250 28.17 20.79 -3.55
CA VAL A 250 28.98 21.99 -3.31
C VAL A 250 30.48 21.75 -3.58
N ASP A 251 30.94 20.49 -3.57
CA ASP A 251 32.28 20.08 -4.01
C ASP A 251 32.58 20.50 -5.46
N THR A 252 31.57 20.75 -6.31
CA THR A 252 31.76 21.19 -7.69
C THR A 252 31.72 22.73 -7.87
N ILE A 253 31.70 23.51 -6.78
CA ILE A 253 31.53 24.98 -6.82
C ILE A 253 32.56 25.70 -7.70
N TYR A 254 33.82 25.20 -7.76
CA TYR A 254 34.85 25.77 -8.63
C TYR A 254 34.61 25.50 -10.14
N GLY A 255 33.78 24.52 -10.46
CA GLY A 255 33.35 24.18 -11.82
C GLY A 255 32.10 24.93 -12.28
N VAL A 256 31.57 25.80 -11.45
CA VAL A 256 30.38 26.59 -11.79
C VAL A 256 30.70 27.55 -12.94
N SER A 257 29.94 27.44 -14.02
CA SER A 257 30.11 28.25 -15.24
C SER A 257 28.99 29.25 -15.45
N TYR A 258 27.86 29.08 -14.75
CA TYR A 258 26.72 29.99 -14.82
C TYR A 258 25.79 29.78 -13.60
N VAL A 259 24.93 30.78 -13.35
CA VAL A 259 23.82 30.65 -12.40
C VAL A 259 22.53 30.78 -13.21
N VAL A 260 21.55 29.94 -12.89
CA VAL A 260 20.29 29.94 -13.61
C VAL A 260 19.09 30.09 -12.66
N LEU A 261 18.15 30.96 -13.05
CA LEU A 261 16.93 31.22 -12.28
C LEU A 261 15.69 30.67 -12.98
N ALA A 262 14.70 30.33 -12.17
CA ALA A 262 13.35 30.12 -12.65
C ALA A 262 12.77 31.39 -13.25
N PRO A 263 11.95 31.33 -14.32
CA PRO A 263 11.30 32.51 -14.91
C PRO A 263 10.43 33.30 -13.92
N GLU A 264 9.96 32.63 -12.85
CA GLU A 264 9.13 33.22 -11.78
C GLU A 264 9.94 33.84 -10.64
N HIS A 265 11.28 33.71 -10.64
CA HIS A 265 12.12 34.19 -9.55
C HIS A 265 11.96 35.70 -9.32
N PRO A 266 11.87 36.20 -8.07
CA PRO A 266 11.58 37.62 -7.76
C PRO A 266 12.57 38.61 -8.38
N TYR A 267 13.82 38.20 -8.62
CA TYR A 267 14.84 39.07 -9.18
C TYR A 267 14.86 39.14 -10.71
N VAL A 268 14.07 38.35 -11.41
CA VAL A 268 14.08 38.24 -12.86
C VAL A 268 13.82 39.63 -13.50
N GLU A 269 12.80 40.36 -13.07
CA GLU A 269 12.44 41.66 -13.64
C GLU A 269 13.53 42.70 -13.43
N ARG A 270 14.18 42.74 -12.25
CA ARG A 270 15.31 43.61 -11.96
C ARG A 270 16.56 43.25 -12.76
N LEU A 271 16.83 41.97 -12.97
CA LEU A 271 17.97 41.49 -13.75
C LEU A 271 17.89 41.87 -15.22
N ILE A 272 16.69 41.89 -15.78
CA ILE A 272 16.47 42.22 -17.22
C ILE A 272 16.18 43.69 -17.48
N GLU A 273 16.03 44.52 -16.44
CA GLU A 273 15.60 45.93 -16.56
C GLU A 273 16.44 46.73 -17.57
N ASN A 274 17.76 46.54 -17.54
CA ASN A 274 18.72 47.20 -18.40
C ASN A 274 19.31 46.31 -19.49
N ALA A 275 18.73 45.13 -19.72
CA ALA A 275 19.21 44.23 -20.75
C ALA A 275 18.96 44.76 -22.16
N PRO A 276 19.93 44.68 -23.07
CA PRO A 276 19.78 45.22 -24.44
C PRO A 276 18.70 44.47 -25.24
N ASN A 277 18.37 43.23 -24.87
CA ASN A 277 17.36 42.40 -25.50
C ASN A 277 16.13 42.15 -24.57
N LYS A 278 15.78 43.17 -23.75
CA LYS A 278 14.71 43.08 -22.75
C LYS A 278 13.39 42.58 -23.33
N ALA A 279 12.95 43.03 -24.47
CA ALA A 279 11.70 42.58 -25.09
C ALA A 279 11.70 41.09 -25.45
N GLU A 280 12.84 40.54 -25.88
CA GLU A 280 12.98 39.11 -26.17
C GLU A 280 12.96 38.28 -24.88
N LEU A 281 13.62 38.81 -23.82
CA LEU A 281 13.60 38.19 -22.49
C LEU A 281 12.19 38.15 -21.89
N GLU A 282 11.44 39.22 -21.96
CA GLU A 282 10.04 39.29 -21.49
C GLU A 282 9.15 38.31 -22.26
N ALA A 283 9.32 38.20 -23.58
CA ALA A 283 8.60 37.24 -24.41
C ALA A 283 8.96 35.79 -24.02
N PHE A 284 10.25 35.51 -23.79
CA PHE A 284 10.73 34.19 -23.34
C PHE A 284 10.17 33.84 -21.97
N ILE A 285 10.26 34.74 -20.98
CA ILE A 285 9.74 34.56 -19.62
C ILE A 285 8.24 34.27 -19.67
N THR A 286 7.47 35.03 -20.43
CA THR A 286 6.03 34.85 -20.59
C THR A 286 5.72 33.46 -21.16
N ARG A 287 6.47 33.04 -22.20
CA ARG A 287 6.31 31.71 -22.79
C ARG A 287 6.61 30.61 -21.76
N MET A 288 7.68 30.75 -20.98
CA MET A 288 8.07 29.76 -19.98
C MET A 288 7.06 29.67 -18.82
N ARG A 289 6.56 30.82 -18.35
CA ARG A 289 5.53 30.87 -17.29
C ARG A 289 4.20 30.24 -17.72
N ASN A 290 3.92 30.18 -19.01
CA ASN A 290 2.71 29.57 -19.56
C ASN A 290 2.88 28.06 -19.86
N MET A 291 4.09 27.52 -19.78
CA MET A 291 4.33 26.08 -19.90
C MET A 291 4.04 25.36 -18.57
N SER A 292 3.53 24.14 -18.65
CA SER A 292 3.37 23.30 -17.45
C SER A 292 4.73 22.93 -16.85
N ASP A 293 4.79 22.74 -15.54
CA ASP A 293 6.02 22.30 -14.84
C ASP A 293 6.54 20.95 -15.37
N ILE A 294 5.63 20.10 -15.85
CA ILE A 294 5.95 18.80 -16.43
C ILE A 294 6.63 18.96 -17.77
N ASP A 295 6.06 19.78 -18.67
CA ASP A 295 6.66 20.03 -19.98
C ASP A 295 8.03 20.71 -19.82
N ARG A 296 8.19 21.56 -18.79
CA ARG A 296 9.46 22.23 -18.48
C ARG A 296 10.53 21.27 -17.95
N THR A 297 10.15 20.31 -17.14
CA THR A 297 11.10 19.41 -16.43
C THR A 297 11.22 18.02 -17.05
N SER A 298 10.49 17.74 -18.11
CA SER A 298 10.62 16.48 -18.87
C SER A 298 12.08 16.23 -19.28
N THR A 299 12.55 15.01 -19.10
CA THR A 299 13.89 14.59 -19.52
C THR A 299 14.09 14.75 -21.02
N ASP A 300 13.04 14.56 -21.81
CA ASP A 300 13.07 14.67 -23.27
C ASP A 300 12.88 16.10 -23.78
N ALA A 301 12.51 17.04 -22.90
CA ALA A 301 12.32 18.44 -23.30
C ALA A 301 13.67 19.14 -23.56
N PRO A 302 13.83 19.84 -24.68
CA PRO A 302 15.04 20.61 -24.94
C PRO A 302 15.25 21.69 -23.87
N LYS A 303 16.46 21.71 -23.28
CA LYS A 303 16.82 22.76 -22.31
C LYS A 303 16.93 24.08 -23.01
N GLU A 304 16.09 25.06 -22.61
CA GLU A 304 16.05 26.38 -23.16
C GLU A 304 16.33 27.45 -22.11
N GLY A 305 17.11 28.46 -22.49
CA GLY A 305 17.42 29.57 -21.61
C GLY A 305 17.81 30.84 -22.39
N MET A 306 17.78 31.95 -21.64
CA MET A 306 18.28 33.23 -22.15
C MET A 306 19.17 33.92 -21.12
N PHE A 307 20.26 34.49 -21.60
CA PHE A 307 21.17 35.28 -20.79
C PHE A 307 20.52 36.63 -20.39
N THR A 308 20.58 36.98 -19.12
CA THR A 308 19.97 38.21 -18.59
C THR A 308 20.78 39.47 -18.84
N GLY A 309 22.03 39.39 -19.31
CA GLY A 309 22.97 40.50 -19.38
C GLY A 309 23.71 40.77 -18.06
N SER A 310 23.39 40.04 -16.99
CA SER A 310 23.98 40.19 -15.66
C SER A 310 24.92 39.05 -15.30
N TYR A 311 25.85 39.32 -14.38
CA TYR A 311 26.82 38.37 -13.89
C TYR A 311 26.73 38.23 -12.37
N ALA A 312 26.95 37.01 -11.88
CA ALA A 312 27.06 36.68 -10.48
C ALA A 312 28.53 36.35 -10.12
N VAL A 313 28.94 36.66 -8.92
CA VAL A 313 30.31 36.38 -8.45
C VAL A 313 30.32 35.09 -7.66
N ASN A 314 31.12 34.12 -8.12
CA ASN A 314 31.30 32.87 -7.41
C ASN A 314 32.00 33.12 -6.06
N PRO A 315 31.41 32.74 -4.91
CA PRO A 315 31.94 33.14 -3.62
C PRO A 315 33.27 32.42 -3.23
N MET A 316 33.59 31.31 -3.92
CA MET A 316 34.84 30.58 -3.62
C MET A 316 35.98 30.90 -4.58
N SER A 317 35.70 30.98 -5.90
CA SER A 317 36.69 31.27 -6.91
C SER A 317 36.88 32.78 -7.19
N GLY A 318 35.86 33.60 -6.89
CA GLY A 318 35.85 35.03 -7.24
C GLY A 318 35.54 35.27 -8.71
N GLU A 319 35.35 34.27 -9.53
CA GLU A 319 35.04 34.41 -10.96
C GLU A 319 33.62 34.94 -11.18
N GLN A 320 33.47 35.77 -12.21
CA GLN A 320 32.17 36.23 -12.69
C GLN A 320 31.58 35.21 -13.63
N VAL A 321 30.36 34.73 -13.32
CA VAL A 321 29.62 33.77 -14.13
C VAL A 321 28.30 34.38 -14.60
N PRO A 322 27.85 34.15 -15.86
CA PRO A 322 26.65 34.77 -16.41
C PRO A 322 25.40 34.23 -15.69
N VAL A 323 24.40 35.11 -15.54
CA VAL A 323 23.10 34.78 -14.96
C VAL A 323 22.08 34.53 -16.07
N TRP A 324 21.50 33.31 -16.08
CA TRP A 324 20.56 32.86 -17.09
C TRP A 324 19.16 32.70 -16.50
N ILE A 325 18.14 32.70 -17.33
CA ILE A 325 16.78 32.27 -17.05
C ILE A 325 16.56 31.05 -17.92
N ALA A 326 16.08 29.92 -17.34
CA ALA A 326 15.88 28.69 -18.11
C ALA A 326 14.58 27.95 -17.71
N ASN A 327 14.10 27.11 -18.63
CA ASN A 327 12.86 26.36 -18.47
C ASN A 327 12.95 25.24 -17.41
N TYR A 328 14.11 24.66 -17.14
CA TYR A 328 14.29 23.50 -16.26
C TYR A 328 14.48 23.81 -14.78
N VAL A 329 14.43 25.09 -14.39
CA VAL A 329 14.46 25.54 -12.99
C VAL A 329 13.06 25.95 -12.56
N LEU A 330 12.61 25.42 -11.41
CA LEU A 330 11.31 25.72 -10.83
C LEU A 330 11.46 26.59 -9.58
N VAL A 331 10.58 27.58 -9.42
CA VAL A 331 10.60 28.50 -8.29
C VAL A 331 10.23 27.82 -6.97
N ASP A 332 9.42 26.79 -7.04
CA ASP A 332 8.93 26.05 -5.87
C ASP A 332 9.90 24.96 -5.39
N TYR A 333 11.05 24.79 -6.06
CA TYR A 333 12.08 23.83 -5.65
C TYR A 333 13.36 24.57 -5.20
N GLY A 334 13.73 24.37 -3.94
CA GLY A 334 14.89 25.02 -3.33
C GLY A 334 14.70 26.55 -3.23
N THR A 335 15.62 27.28 -3.81
CA THR A 335 15.64 28.77 -3.81
C THR A 335 15.06 29.38 -5.09
N GLY A 336 14.61 28.58 -6.06
CA GLY A 336 14.24 29.02 -7.39
C GLY A 336 15.44 29.42 -8.28
N ALA A 337 16.65 29.11 -7.82
CA ALA A 337 17.91 29.31 -8.56
C ALA A 337 18.85 28.13 -8.32
N VAL A 338 19.65 27.81 -9.32
CA VAL A 338 20.66 26.74 -9.23
C VAL A 338 21.99 27.20 -9.81
N MET A 339 23.09 26.65 -9.30
CA MET A 339 24.40 26.78 -9.91
C MET A 339 24.55 25.78 -11.07
N GLY A 340 25.06 26.19 -12.20
CA GLY A 340 25.39 25.31 -13.32
C GLY A 340 26.81 24.81 -13.24
N SER A 341 26.97 23.49 -13.08
CA SER A 341 28.27 22.78 -13.04
C SER A 341 28.36 21.76 -14.19
N PRO A 342 28.55 22.21 -15.44
CA PRO A 342 28.42 21.38 -16.63
C PRO A 342 29.32 20.15 -16.68
N ALA A 343 30.46 20.20 -16.00
CA ALA A 343 31.38 19.08 -15.95
C ALA A 343 30.86 17.88 -15.14
N HIS A 344 29.85 18.09 -14.30
CA HIS A 344 29.40 17.11 -13.27
C HIS A 344 27.88 16.97 -13.15
N ASP A 345 27.09 17.56 -14.06
CA ASP A 345 25.65 17.39 -14.17
C ASP A 345 25.27 17.31 -15.66
N GLU A 346 24.53 16.29 -16.05
CA GLU A 346 24.18 16.02 -17.46
C GLU A 346 23.30 17.13 -18.07
N ARG A 347 22.35 17.66 -17.30
CA ARG A 347 21.48 18.77 -17.79
C ARG A 347 22.29 20.03 -18.01
N ASP A 348 23.24 20.31 -17.13
CA ASP A 348 24.13 21.45 -17.24
C ASP A 348 25.11 21.26 -18.40
N TRP A 349 25.54 20.03 -18.65
CA TRP A 349 26.36 19.66 -19.81
C TRP A 349 25.65 19.97 -21.13
N GLU A 350 24.40 19.50 -21.28
CA GLU A 350 23.60 19.77 -22.48
C GLU A 350 23.39 21.27 -22.68
N PHE A 351 23.05 21.99 -21.60
CA PHE A 351 22.85 23.41 -21.62
C PHE A 351 24.13 24.16 -22.00
N ALA A 352 25.25 23.81 -21.42
CA ALA A 352 26.53 24.44 -21.70
C ALA A 352 26.98 24.24 -23.16
N HIS A 353 26.78 23.03 -23.71
CA HIS A 353 27.07 22.77 -25.12
C HIS A 353 26.16 23.57 -26.07
N LYS A 354 24.86 23.69 -25.73
CA LYS A 354 23.91 24.44 -26.55
C LYS A 354 24.22 25.92 -26.61
N TYR A 355 24.73 26.48 -25.52
CA TYR A 355 24.97 27.94 -25.40
C TYR A 355 26.45 28.31 -25.33
N ASP A 356 27.34 27.40 -25.69
CA ASP A 356 28.79 27.59 -25.73
C ASP A 356 29.37 28.14 -24.42
N LEU A 357 28.91 27.58 -23.29
CA LEU A 357 29.37 27.94 -21.95
C LEU A 357 30.62 27.11 -21.55
N PRO A 358 31.53 27.66 -20.74
CA PRO A 358 32.71 26.91 -20.27
C PRO A 358 32.36 25.64 -19.49
N ILE A 359 33.08 24.56 -19.74
CA ILE A 359 32.96 23.30 -18.99
C ILE A 359 34.29 23.08 -18.29
N LYS A 360 34.30 23.09 -16.95
CA LYS A 360 35.50 22.98 -16.11
C LYS A 360 35.42 21.72 -15.27
N GLN A 361 36.25 20.72 -15.56
CA GLN A 361 36.40 19.56 -14.69
C GLN A 361 36.98 19.95 -13.33
N VAL A 362 36.28 19.60 -12.24
CA VAL A 362 36.73 19.83 -10.86
C VAL A 362 36.70 18.59 -9.98
N VAL A 363 36.15 17.48 -10.48
CA VAL A 363 36.21 16.17 -9.87
C VAL A 363 36.83 15.19 -10.86
N ALA A 364 37.88 14.48 -10.45
CA ALA A 364 38.56 13.46 -11.23
C ALA A 364 38.42 12.08 -10.57
N ARG A 365 38.39 11.04 -11.39
CA ARG A 365 38.34 9.65 -10.94
C ARG A 365 39.63 8.93 -11.39
N GLU A 366 40.18 8.10 -10.54
CA GLU A 366 41.39 7.36 -10.84
C GLU A 366 41.15 6.37 -12.00
N GLY A 367 42.02 6.44 -13.00
CA GLY A 367 41.93 5.56 -14.18
C GLY A 367 40.94 6.00 -15.26
N GLU A 368 40.21 7.10 -15.06
CA GLU A 368 39.24 7.66 -16.04
C GLU A 368 39.81 8.93 -16.68
N GLU A 369 39.59 9.10 -17.97
CA GLU A 369 39.97 10.30 -18.73
C GLU A 369 38.73 11.13 -19.07
N TYR A 370 38.76 12.41 -18.70
CA TYR A 370 37.67 13.35 -18.94
C TYR A 370 37.71 13.89 -20.39
N SER A 371 36.58 13.83 -21.07
CA SER A 371 36.42 14.33 -22.45
C SER A 371 35.27 15.31 -22.56
N LEU A 372 35.42 16.35 -23.35
CA LEU A 372 34.34 17.31 -23.68
C LEU A 372 33.47 16.86 -24.86
N GLU A 373 33.81 15.74 -25.52
CA GLU A 373 33.10 15.30 -26.75
C GLU A 373 31.77 14.58 -26.44
N LYS A 374 31.74 13.85 -25.33
CA LYS A 374 30.58 13.03 -24.97
C LYS A 374 30.45 12.89 -23.46
N TRP A 375 29.23 13.06 -22.96
CA TRP A 375 28.89 12.76 -21.56
C TRP A 375 29.20 11.31 -21.22
N GLN A 376 29.74 11.10 -20.03
CA GLN A 376 29.97 9.77 -19.46
C GLN A 376 29.36 9.69 -18.07
N GLU A 377 28.81 8.53 -17.74
CA GLU A 377 28.03 8.31 -16.51
C GLU A 377 28.82 8.65 -15.24
N TRP A 378 30.12 8.38 -15.21
CA TRP A 378 30.95 8.68 -14.05
C TRP A 378 31.17 10.17 -13.75
N TYR A 379 30.81 11.08 -14.66
CA TYR A 379 31.04 12.53 -14.45
C TYR A 379 30.25 13.07 -13.26
N HIS A 380 29.09 12.48 -12.95
CA HIS A 380 28.30 12.86 -11.77
C HIS A 380 28.71 12.13 -10.48
N GLU A 381 29.59 11.14 -10.53
CA GLU A 381 30.02 10.38 -9.37
C GLU A 381 31.02 11.17 -8.50
N ASP A 382 31.22 10.67 -7.28
CA ASP A 382 32.24 11.18 -6.37
C ASP A 382 33.66 10.80 -6.83
N GLY A 383 34.62 11.65 -6.55
CA GLY A 383 36.02 11.46 -6.91
C GLY A 383 36.96 12.31 -6.06
N ILE A 384 38.08 12.69 -6.66
CA ILE A 384 39.10 13.55 -6.05
C ILE A 384 39.01 14.94 -6.71
N LEU A 385 39.02 16.00 -5.91
CA LEU A 385 38.98 17.36 -6.41
C LEU A 385 40.25 17.74 -7.16
N VAL A 386 40.06 18.34 -8.32
CA VAL A 386 41.08 18.98 -9.15
C VAL A 386 40.58 20.37 -9.54
N ASN A 387 41.48 21.28 -9.92
CA ASN A 387 41.13 22.65 -10.35
C ASN A 387 40.25 23.44 -9.34
N SER A 388 40.36 23.09 -8.05
CA SER A 388 39.54 23.58 -6.94
C SER A 388 40.31 24.32 -5.87
N GLY A 389 41.45 24.97 -6.26
CA GLY A 389 42.28 25.77 -5.35
C GLY A 389 42.81 24.94 -4.18
N GLU A 390 42.60 25.43 -2.98
CA GLU A 390 43.09 24.78 -1.73
C GLU A 390 42.39 23.43 -1.41
N TYR A 391 41.31 23.10 -2.09
CA TYR A 391 40.55 21.85 -1.91
C TYR A 391 41.03 20.73 -2.85
N ASN A 392 42.03 20.99 -3.70
CA ASN A 392 42.62 19.97 -4.57
C ASN A 392 43.14 18.79 -3.77
N GLY A 393 42.84 17.57 -4.24
CA GLY A 393 43.29 16.34 -3.59
C GLY A 393 42.34 15.81 -2.50
N GLN A 394 41.32 16.58 -2.06
CA GLN A 394 40.31 16.09 -1.17
C GLN A 394 39.31 15.17 -1.94
N THR A 395 38.74 14.22 -1.23
CA THR A 395 37.60 13.48 -1.76
C THR A 395 36.34 14.39 -1.86
N SER A 396 35.41 14.05 -2.73
CA SER A 396 34.14 14.80 -2.86
C SER A 396 33.42 14.92 -1.51
N GLU A 397 33.43 13.89 -0.67
CA GLU A 397 32.79 13.91 0.65
C GLU A 397 33.52 14.88 1.62
N GLU A 398 34.85 14.85 1.67
CA GLU A 398 35.60 15.80 2.48
C GLU A 398 35.39 17.23 2.02
N ALA A 399 35.43 17.46 0.71
CA ALA A 399 35.27 18.78 0.13
C ALA A 399 33.84 19.36 0.40
N ARG A 400 32.81 18.53 0.35
CA ARG A 400 31.45 18.99 0.75
C ARG A 400 31.44 19.53 2.18
N LYS A 401 32.12 18.89 3.12
CA LYS A 401 32.23 19.32 4.53
C LYS A 401 33.07 20.59 4.68
N THR A 402 34.25 20.60 4.06
CA THR A 402 35.20 21.71 4.22
C THR A 402 34.75 22.98 3.50
N ILE A 403 34.18 22.87 2.29
CA ILE A 403 33.64 24.02 1.54
C ILE A 403 32.42 24.59 2.23
N THR A 404 31.48 23.73 2.72
CA THR A 404 30.33 24.20 3.51
C THR A 404 30.75 24.96 4.76
N ALA A 405 31.76 24.44 5.49
CA ALA A 405 32.31 25.13 6.65
C ALA A 405 32.90 26.51 6.27
N ALA A 406 33.66 26.59 5.19
CA ALA A 406 34.26 27.85 4.70
C ALA A 406 33.17 28.87 4.27
N LEU A 407 32.06 28.42 3.64
CA LEU A 407 30.93 29.29 3.29
C LEU A 407 30.22 29.82 4.54
N ASN A 408 30.07 28.95 5.55
CA ASN A 408 29.45 29.33 6.83
C ASN A 408 30.32 30.32 7.61
N GLU A 409 31.64 30.13 7.69
CA GLU A 409 32.55 31.07 8.32
C GLU A 409 32.54 32.46 7.67
N ARG A 410 32.32 32.51 6.36
CA ARG A 410 32.14 33.77 5.60
C ARG A 410 30.75 34.40 5.75
N GLY A 411 29.79 33.71 6.42
CA GLY A 411 28.41 34.19 6.57
C GLY A 411 27.60 34.26 5.27
N ILE A 412 27.94 33.44 4.27
CA ILE A 412 27.35 33.43 2.94
C ILE A 412 26.75 32.08 2.55
N GLY A 413 26.85 31.08 3.42
CA GLY A 413 26.22 29.77 3.20
C GLY A 413 26.21 28.90 4.46
N GLU A 414 25.37 27.88 4.43
CA GLU A 414 25.24 26.91 5.53
C GLU A 414 24.82 25.55 5.00
N GLY A 415 25.15 24.52 5.77
CA GLY A 415 24.61 23.16 5.53
C GLY A 415 23.11 23.15 5.77
N LYS A 416 22.34 22.56 4.86
CA LYS A 416 20.90 22.55 4.91
C LYS A 416 20.33 21.19 4.50
N VAL A 417 19.36 20.73 5.24
CA VAL A 417 18.54 19.57 4.86
C VAL A 417 17.29 20.08 4.16
N ASN A 418 17.05 19.58 2.97
CA ASN A 418 15.83 19.85 2.21
C ASN A 418 15.04 18.55 1.98
N PHE A 419 13.73 18.69 1.85
CA PHE A 419 12.83 17.59 1.53
C PHE A 419 12.10 17.88 0.22
N ARG A 420 11.85 16.82 -0.57
CA ARG A 420 10.95 16.90 -1.72
C ARG A 420 9.50 16.99 -1.26
N LEU A 421 9.18 16.32 -0.15
CA LEU A 421 7.87 16.37 0.49
C LEU A 421 7.44 17.84 0.71
N ARG A 422 6.18 18.13 0.42
CA ARG A 422 5.55 19.43 0.68
C ARG A 422 4.44 19.27 1.70
N ASP A 423 4.07 20.39 2.34
CA ASP A 423 2.93 20.39 3.25
C ASP A 423 1.66 19.93 2.55
N TRP A 424 0.88 19.16 3.25
CA TRP A 424 -0.32 18.54 2.71
C TRP A 424 -1.45 19.56 2.53
N LEU A 425 -1.83 19.82 1.29
CA LEU A 425 -2.94 20.70 0.93
C LEU A 425 -4.27 19.99 1.19
N ILE A 426 -5.01 20.47 2.18
CA ILE A 426 -6.25 19.83 2.64
C ILE A 426 -7.54 20.50 2.18
N SER A 427 -7.52 21.75 1.73
CA SER A 427 -8.70 22.46 1.23
C SER A 427 -9.27 21.82 -0.04
N ARG A 428 -10.58 21.62 -0.06
CA ARG A 428 -11.34 21.19 -1.25
C ARG A 428 -12.58 22.08 -1.42
N GLN A 429 -12.82 22.56 -2.66
CA GLN A 429 -13.98 23.37 -3.01
C GLN A 429 -15.14 22.47 -3.37
N ARG A 430 -15.51 21.59 -2.44
CA ARG A 430 -16.55 20.55 -2.60
C ARG A 430 -17.54 20.62 -1.45
N TYR A 431 -18.79 20.22 -1.75
CA TYR A 431 -19.83 20.11 -0.75
C TYR A 431 -19.71 18.85 0.09
N TRP A 432 -19.52 17.70 -0.57
CA TRP A 432 -19.53 16.39 0.08
C TRP A 432 -18.17 16.05 0.69
N GLY A 433 -17.89 16.65 1.81
CA GLY A 433 -16.66 16.54 2.58
C GLY A 433 -16.83 17.13 3.97
N VAL A 434 -15.82 16.97 4.83
CA VAL A 434 -15.86 17.51 6.20
C VAL A 434 -15.67 19.02 6.16
N PRO A 435 -16.63 19.82 6.64
CA PRO A 435 -16.45 21.27 6.74
C PRO A 435 -15.29 21.62 7.69
N ILE A 436 -14.44 22.56 7.27
CA ILE A 436 -13.35 23.06 8.11
C ILE A 436 -13.96 23.94 9.22
N PRO A 437 -13.72 23.64 10.52
CA PRO A 437 -14.42 24.30 11.64
C PRO A 437 -13.80 25.66 11.99
N VAL A 438 -13.76 26.57 11.02
CA VAL A 438 -13.21 27.92 11.17
C VAL A 438 -14.25 28.97 10.79
N VAL A 439 -14.22 30.09 11.48
CA VAL A 439 -15.04 31.26 11.21
C VAL A 439 -14.17 32.51 11.10
N TYR A 440 -14.55 33.43 10.24
CA TYR A 440 -13.86 34.69 10.00
C TYR A 440 -14.69 35.86 10.50
N CYS A 441 -14.12 36.60 11.43
CA CYS A 441 -14.73 37.79 12.03
C CYS A 441 -13.91 39.03 11.66
N GLU A 442 -14.54 40.05 11.15
CA GLU A 442 -13.84 41.33 10.78
C GLU A 442 -13.08 41.94 11.98
N LYS A 443 -13.61 41.76 13.21
CA LYS A 443 -12.99 42.30 14.42
C LYS A 443 -11.93 41.40 15.05
N CYS A 444 -12.16 40.07 15.01
CA CYS A 444 -11.36 39.09 15.76
C CYS A 444 -10.43 38.28 14.86
N GLY A 445 -10.58 38.40 13.54
CA GLY A 445 -9.88 37.59 12.58
C GLY A 445 -10.41 36.14 12.55
N GLU A 446 -9.53 35.21 12.23
CA GLU A 446 -9.77 33.75 12.17
C GLU A 446 -9.98 33.17 13.57
N GLN A 447 -11.04 32.41 13.75
CA GLN A 447 -11.40 31.76 15.01
C GLN A 447 -11.84 30.32 14.76
N LEU A 448 -11.44 29.39 15.64
CA LEU A 448 -12.00 28.04 15.65
C LEU A 448 -13.44 28.04 16.15
N VAL A 449 -14.25 27.12 15.68
CA VAL A 449 -15.56 26.81 16.24
C VAL A 449 -15.33 26.15 17.61
N PRO A 450 -16.03 26.52 18.70
CA PRO A 450 -15.88 25.85 19.98
C PRO A 450 -16.16 24.34 19.89
N GLU A 451 -15.38 23.52 20.61
CA GLU A 451 -15.47 22.05 20.55
C GLU A 451 -16.87 21.53 20.90
N GLU A 452 -17.56 22.21 21.84
CA GLU A 452 -18.94 21.90 22.25
C GLU A 452 -19.99 22.21 21.18
N GLN A 453 -19.63 22.95 20.13
CA GLN A 453 -20.49 23.27 18.99
C GLN A 453 -20.21 22.35 17.77
N LEU A 454 -19.24 21.45 17.87
CA LEU A 454 -19.00 20.46 16.85
C LEU A 454 -20.09 19.36 16.84
N PRO A 455 -20.47 18.84 15.69
CA PRO A 455 -19.92 19.13 14.36
C PRO A 455 -20.51 20.39 13.71
N VAL A 456 -19.70 21.09 12.92
CA VAL A 456 -20.21 21.99 11.90
C VAL A 456 -20.85 21.15 10.82
N ARG A 457 -22.18 21.23 10.69
CA ARG A 457 -22.97 20.37 9.82
C ARG A 457 -23.03 20.89 8.40
N LEU A 458 -23.10 19.95 7.44
CA LEU A 458 -23.37 20.28 6.04
C LEU A 458 -24.82 20.82 5.87
N PRO A 459 -25.02 21.94 5.17
CA PRO A 459 -26.34 22.48 4.89
C PRO A 459 -27.05 21.67 3.80
N GLU A 460 -28.38 21.64 3.84
CA GLU A 460 -29.21 20.94 2.81
C GLU A 460 -29.69 21.88 1.69
N ASP A 461 -29.51 23.19 1.85
CA ASP A 461 -29.98 24.26 0.93
C ASP A 461 -28.93 24.74 -0.08
N VAL A 462 -27.93 23.91 -0.37
CA VAL A 462 -26.87 24.23 -1.34
C VAL A 462 -27.34 24.12 -2.78
N LYS A 463 -26.75 24.96 -3.65
CA LYS A 463 -26.93 24.87 -5.10
C LYS A 463 -25.66 24.36 -5.75
N PHE A 464 -25.81 23.36 -6.61
CA PHE A 464 -24.72 22.83 -7.43
C PHE A 464 -24.72 23.54 -8.79
N GLU A 465 -24.16 24.76 -8.82
CA GLU A 465 -24.03 25.54 -10.07
C GLU A 465 -22.65 25.29 -10.67
N SER A 466 -22.60 25.07 -11.97
CA SER A 466 -21.32 24.93 -12.68
C SER A 466 -20.54 26.26 -12.62
N GLY A 467 -19.32 26.22 -12.07
CA GLY A 467 -18.44 27.39 -11.94
C GLY A 467 -18.47 28.11 -10.60
N ALA A 468 -19.23 27.67 -9.62
CA ALA A 468 -19.19 28.20 -8.25
C ALA A 468 -17.85 27.86 -7.57
N VAL A 469 -17.29 28.82 -6.84
CA VAL A 469 -16.00 28.64 -6.13
C VAL A 469 -16.10 27.52 -5.09
N SER A 470 -17.20 27.46 -4.33
CA SER A 470 -17.55 26.35 -3.43
C SER A 470 -19.06 26.27 -3.29
N PRO A 471 -19.68 25.08 -3.38
CA PRO A 471 -21.13 24.95 -3.18
C PRO A 471 -21.60 25.42 -1.80
N LEU A 472 -20.79 25.29 -0.77
CA LEU A 472 -21.10 25.77 0.60
C LEU A 472 -21.29 27.29 0.66
N ALA A 473 -20.59 28.04 -0.20
CA ALA A 473 -20.74 29.49 -0.30
C ALA A 473 -22.11 29.93 -0.85
N THR A 474 -22.89 29.03 -1.43
CA THR A 474 -24.23 29.32 -1.95
C THR A 474 -25.32 29.25 -0.88
N SER A 475 -25.03 28.69 0.28
CA SER A 475 -25.95 28.62 1.43
C SER A 475 -25.73 29.79 2.39
N GLU A 476 -26.61 30.77 2.36
CA GLU A 476 -26.55 31.91 3.27
C GLU A 476 -26.72 31.46 4.75
N ASN A 477 -27.51 30.43 5.01
CA ASN A 477 -27.71 29.87 6.36
C ASN A 477 -26.45 29.22 6.90
N PHE A 478 -25.66 28.60 6.05
CA PHE A 478 -24.36 28.03 6.43
C PHE A 478 -23.31 29.12 6.59
N LEU A 479 -23.21 30.01 5.62
CA LEU A 479 -22.16 31.00 5.51
C LEU A 479 -22.15 31.97 6.68
N ASN A 480 -23.35 32.51 7.05
CA ASN A 480 -23.48 33.53 8.07
C ASN A 480 -23.59 32.89 9.47
N THR A 481 -22.78 33.37 10.40
CA THR A 481 -22.71 32.86 11.78
C THR A 481 -22.30 33.97 12.73
N THR A 482 -22.13 33.65 14.00
CA THR A 482 -21.63 34.58 15.03
C THR A 482 -20.20 34.21 15.42
N CYS A 483 -19.40 35.21 15.68
CA CYS A 483 -18.04 35.04 16.17
C CYS A 483 -18.06 34.45 17.60
N PRO A 484 -17.40 33.30 17.85
CA PRO A 484 -17.37 32.69 19.18
C PRO A 484 -16.64 33.56 20.22
N LYS A 485 -15.79 34.49 19.79
CA LYS A 485 -15.00 35.35 20.66
C LYS A 485 -15.72 36.64 21.07
N CYS A 486 -16.39 37.32 20.14
CA CYS A 486 -17.00 38.60 20.39
C CYS A 486 -18.52 38.64 20.21
N GLY A 487 -19.15 37.55 19.74
CA GLY A 487 -20.60 37.48 19.49
C GLY A 487 -21.08 38.28 18.28
N GLY A 488 -20.19 38.99 17.58
CA GLY A 488 -20.51 39.78 16.39
C GLY A 488 -20.69 38.91 15.11
N PRO A 489 -21.14 39.51 14.00
CA PRO A 489 -21.28 38.81 12.74
C PRO A 489 -19.95 38.18 12.29
N ALA A 490 -20.02 36.94 11.77
CA ALA A 490 -18.88 36.22 11.24
C ALA A 490 -19.32 35.36 10.05
N ARG A 491 -18.36 34.88 9.26
CA ARG A 491 -18.59 34.00 8.12
C ARG A 491 -17.83 32.69 8.32
N ARG A 492 -18.47 31.55 7.99
CA ARG A 492 -17.82 30.24 8.05
C ARG A 492 -16.84 30.07 6.90
N GLU A 493 -15.83 29.26 7.13
CA GLU A 493 -15.03 28.68 6.06
C GLU A 493 -15.94 27.85 5.14
N THR A 494 -15.71 27.96 3.82
CA THR A 494 -16.53 27.28 2.81
C THR A 494 -15.81 26.11 2.12
N ASP A 495 -14.54 25.91 2.41
CA ASP A 495 -13.81 24.73 1.99
C ASP A 495 -14.13 23.54 2.90
N THR A 496 -14.10 22.36 2.31
CA THR A 496 -14.11 21.08 3.02
C THR A 496 -12.72 20.47 3.03
N MET A 497 -12.48 19.49 3.89
CA MET A 497 -11.20 18.80 3.99
C MET A 497 -11.06 17.72 2.91
N ASP A 498 -9.83 17.46 2.52
CA ASP A 498 -9.47 16.27 1.74
C ASP A 498 -9.97 15.00 2.45
N THR A 499 -10.57 14.09 1.69
CA THR A 499 -11.12 12.84 2.23
C THR A 499 -10.08 11.95 2.88
N PHE A 500 -8.81 12.07 2.50
CA PHE A 500 -7.71 11.36 3.16
C PHE A 500 -7.53 11.76 4.64
N ILE A 501 -8.05 12.90 5.08
CA ILE A 501 -8.10 13.25 6.50
C ILE A 501 -8.95 12.24 7.26
N ASP A 502 -10.12 11.89 6.72
CA ASP A 502 -11.03 10.93 7.35
C ASP A 502 -10.42 9.54 7.44
N SER A 503 -9.78 9.08 6.37
CA SER A 503 -9.15 7.76 6.32
C SER A 503 -7.81 7.68 7.07
N SER A 504 -7.27 8.80 7.56
CA SER A 504 -5.98 8.80 8.26
C SER A 504 -6.06 8.38 9.72
N TRP A 505 -7.27 8.19 10.28
CA TRP A 505 -7.45 7.81 11.69
C TRP A 505 -8.59 6.81 11.95
N TYR A 506 -9.31 6.36 10.93
CA TYR A 506 -10.49 5.49 11.05
C TYR A 506 -10.21 4.17 11.78
N PHE A 507 -9.02 3.61 11.64
CA PHE A 507 -8.58 2.41 12.35
C PHE A 507 -8.55 2.61 13.87
N LEU A 508 -8.34 3.83 14.35
CA LEU A 508 -8.48 4.19 15.76
C LEU A 508 -9.96 4.29 16.16
N ARG A 509 -10.82 4.86 15.31
CA ARG A 509 -12.25 4.94 15.56
C ARG A 509 -12.88 3.58 15.72
N TYR A 510 -12.47 2.59 14.93
CA TYR A 510 -12.97 1.22 15.05
C TYR A 510 -12.70 0.60 16.42
N THR A 511 -11.68 1.01 17.12
CA THR A 511 -11.36 0.47 18.46
C THR A 511 -12.45 0.78 19.47
N ASP A 512 -13.16 1.92 19.27
CA ASP A 512 -14.23 2.41 20.15
C ASP A 512 -15.27 3.23 19.37
N ALA A 513 -15.89 2.57 18.39
CA ALA A 513 -16.71 3.21 17.35
C ALA A 513 -17.93 3.99 17.86
N LYS A 514 -18.46 3.63 19.04
CA LYS A 514 -19.67 4.23 19.62
C LYS A 514 -19.38 5.30 20.67
N ASN A 515 -18.13 5.66 20.91
CA ASN A 515 -17.77 6.70 21.87
C ASN A 515 -18.25 8.07 21.40
N ASP A 516 -19.07 8.73 22.21
CA ASP A 516 -19.60 10.07 21.92
C ASP A 516 -18.91 11.19 22.72
N GLN A 517 -18.00 10.82 23.64
CA GLN A 517 -17.27 11.74 24.51
C GLN A 517 -15.86 12.05 23.99
N ALA A 518 -15.27 11.12 23.21
CA ALA A 518 -13.94 11.23 22.65
C ALA A 518 -13.88 10.51 21.31
N PRO A 519 -12.88 10.77 20.44
CA PRO A 519 -12.72 10.02 19.18
C PRO A 519 -12.55 8.53 19.44
N PHE A 520 -11.96 8.13 20.55
CA PHE A 520 -11.80 6.78 21.07
C PHE A 520 -11.33 6.85 22.54
N ASP A 521 -11.53 5.77 23.31
CA ASP A 521 -10.92 5.60 24.62
C ASP A 521 -9.44 5.21 24.46
N LYS A 522 -8.56 5.92 25.18
CA LYS A 522 -7.11 5.72 25.11
C LYS A 522 -6.68 4.30 25.50
N LYS A 523 -7.28 3.72 26.55
CA LYS A 523 -6.93 2.38 27.03
C LYS A 523 -7.32 1.32 26.01
N ILE A 524 -8.52 1.44 25.45
CA ILE A 524 -9.04 0.52 24.42
C ILE A 524 -8.23 0.66 23.14
N ALA A 525 -7.92 1.89 22.70
CA ALA A 525 -7.09 2.12 21.54
C ALA A 525 -5.68 1.53 21.72
N ASN A 526 -5.04 1.70 22.86
CA ASN A 526 -3.72 1.13 23.14
C ASN A 526 -3.71 -0.40 23.19
N TYR A 527 -4.81 -1.04 23.61
CA TYR A 527 -4.92 -2.49 23.53
C TYR A 527 -4.94 -2.99 22.08
N TRP A 528 -5.71 -2.34 21.20
CA TRP A 528 -5.85 -2.78 19.81
C TRP A 528 -4.71 -2.35 18.89
N MET A 529 -4.10 -1.18 19.15
CA MET A 529 -3.03 -0.67 18.28
C MET A 529 -1.69 -1.39 18.55
N ASN A 530 -0.82 -1.55 17.54
CA ASN A 530 -1.00 -1.21 16.14
C ASN A 530 -1.96 -2.19 15.46
N VAL A 531 -2.49 -1.84 14.27
CA VAL A 531 -3.09 -2.83 13.38
C VAL A 531 -2.05 -3.90 13.05
N ASP A 532 -2.34 -5.17 13.32
CA ASP A 532 -1.36 -6.25 13.14
C ASP A 532 -1.16 -6.60 11.67
N GLN A 533 -2.25 -6.67 10.91
CA GLN A 533 -2.20 -6.87 9.47
C GLN A 533 -3.14 -5.91 8.75
N TYR A 534 -2.57 -5.07 7.91
CA TYR A 534 -3.27 -4.14 7.04
C TYR A 534 -3.19 -4.59 5.59
N ILE A 535 -4.31 -4.54 4.87
CA ILE A 535 -4.43 -5.07 3.51
C ILE A 535 -5.06 -4.01 2.61
N GLY A 536 -4.40 -3.71 1.49
CA GLY A 536 -4.92 -2.71 0.55
C GLY A 536 -4.04 -2.52 -0.68
N GLY A 537 -4.43 -1.60 -1.56
CA GLY A 537 -3.73 -1.33 -2.81
C GLY A 537 -2.42 -0.57 -2.64
N ILE A 538 -1.41 -0.90 -3.45
CA ILE A 538 -0.10 -0.22 -3.45
C ILE A 538 -0.19 1.25 -3.90
N GLU A 539 -1.23 1.63 -4.62
CA GLU A 539 -1.50 3.01 -5.07
C GLU A 539 -1.59 4.00 -3.90
N HIS A 540 -1.86 3.51 -2.70
CA HIS A 540 -1.92 4.31 -1.48
C HIS A 540 -0.56 4.52 -0.79
N ALA A 541 0.53 4.04 -1.35
CA ALA A 541 1.86 4.07 -0.73
C ALA A 541 2.29 5.48 -0.28
N ILE A 542 2.10 6.49 -1.13
CA ILE A 542 2.46 7.90 -0.88
C ILE A 542 1.24 8.79 -0.58
N LEU A 543 0.05 8.22 -0.50
CA LEU A 543 -1.21 8.87 -0.16
C LEU A 543 -1.65 8.46 1.24
N HIS A 544 -2.71 7.68 1.34
CA HIS A 544 -3.31 7.22 2.58
C HIS A 544 -2.29 6.63 3.59
N LEU A 545 -1.36 5.78 3.15
CA LEU A 545 -0.37 5.16 4.04
C LEU A 545 0.59 6.17 4.64
N LEU A 546 1.02 7.16 3.88
CA LEU A 546 1.89 8.23 4.37
C LEU A 546 1.14 9.18 5.33
N TYR A 547 -0.08 9.55 4.97
CA TYR A 547 -0.93 10.42 5.78
C TYR A 547 -1.35 9.76 7.10
N SER A 548 -1.68 8.47 7.08
CA SER A 548 -1.99 7.71 8.31
C SER A 548 -0.80 7.68 9.28
N ARG A 549 0.41 7.50 8.77
CA ARG A 549 1.63 7.56 9.58
C ARG A 549 1.82 8.94 10.21
N PHE A 550 1.64 9.99 9.43
CA PHE A 550 1.68 11.37 9.93
C PHE A 550 0.65 11.61 11.03
N PHE A 551 -0.61 11.25 10.79
CA PHE A 551 -1.69 11.41 11.78
C PHE A 551 -1.39 10.68 13.08
N VAL A 552 -0.97 9.41 13.01
CA VAL A 552 -0.63 8.61 14.19
C VAL A 552 0.49 9.26 15.00
N LYS A 553 1.53 9.78 14.34
CA LYS A 553 2.62 10.51 15.03
C LYS A 553 2.11 11.76 15.74
N VAL A 554 1.22 12.53 15.13
CA VAL A 554 0.62 13.71 15.77
C VAL A 554 -0.28 13.29 16.94
N ILE A 555 -1.11 12.28 16.78
CA ILE A 555 -1.99 11.74 17.82
C ILE A 555 -1.18 11.19 19.02
N HIS A 556 -0.05 10.53 18.71
CA HIS A 556 0.94 10.12 19.72
C HIS A 556 1.50 11.32 20.49
N ASP A 557 1.93 12.36 19.79
CA ASP A 557 2.47 13.59 20.39
C ASP A 557 1.42 14.41 21.16
N LEU A 558 0.14 14.19 20.90
CA LEU A 558 -0.98 14.68 21.71
C LEU A 558 -1.18 13.84 22.98
N GLY A 559 -0.49 12.71 23.12
CA GLY A 559 -0.60 11.81 24.26
C GLY A 559 -1.87 10.96 24.29
N LEU A 560 -2.57 10.85 23.14
CA LEU A 560 -3.84 10.11 23.01
C LEU A 560 -3.64 8.61 22.79
N ILE A 561 -2.51 8.21 22.23
CA ILE A 561 -2.11 6.81 22.02
C ILE A 561 -0.61 6.63 22.31
N GLU A 562 -0.18 5.39 22.51
CA GLU A 562 1.22 5.01 22.66
C GLU A 562 1.87 4.61 21.33
N ALA A 563 1.08 4.11 20.39
CA ALA A 563 1.55 3.72 19.08
C ALA A 563 2.13 4.91 18.31
N ASN A 564 3.31 4.72 17.68
CA ASN A 564 3.98 5.72 16.84
C ASN A 564 3.83 5.43 15.34
N GLU A 565 3.37 4.24 14.97
CA GLU A 565 3.04 3.82 13.62
C GLU A 565 1.66 3.15 13.60
N PRO A 566 0.87 3.27 12.52
CA PRO A 566 -0.48 2.72 12.48
C PRO A 566 -0.52 1.22 12.26
N PHE A 567 0.32 0.70 11.37
CA PHE A 567 0.23 -0.66 10.82
C PHE A 567 1.55 -1.41 11.01
N ARG A 568 1.51 -2.54 11.71
CA ARG A 568 2.67 -3.41 11.94
C ARG A 568 3.04 -4.18 10.68
N GLY A 569 2.06 -4.84 10.06
CA GLY A 569 2.18 -5.57 8.81
C GLY A 569 1.35 -4.92 7.71
N LEU A 570 1.89 -4.88 6.51
CA LEU A 570 1.22 -4.38 5.31
C LEU A 570 1.28 -5.42 4.21
N LEU A 571 0.13 -5.80 3.66
CA LEU A 571 0.02 -6.60 2.46
C LEU A 571 -0.57 -5.75 1.33
N THR A 572 0.18 -5.62 0.24
CA THR A 572 -0.31 -4.99 -0.98
C THR A 572 -0.72 -6.07 -1.97
N GLN A 573 -2.04 -6.29 -2.13
CA GLN A 573 -2.54 -7.30 -3.04
C GLN A 573 -2.37 -6.88 -4.51
N GLY A 574 -2.17 -7.88 -5.39
CA GLY A 574 -2.17 -7.66 -6.83
C GLY A 574 -3.57 -7.37 -7.39
N MET A 575 -3.63 -6.83 -8.59
CA MET A 575 -4.87 -6.50 -9.28
C MET A 575 -5.58 -7.74 -9.81
N VAL A 576 -6.91 -7.63 -10.01
CA VAL A 576 -7.68 -8.59 -10.78
C VAL A 576 -7.84 -8.07 -12.20
N LEU A 577 -7.29 -8.80 -13.13
CA LEU A 577 -7.29 -8.49 -14.56
C LEU A 577 -8.29 -9.38 -15.29
N LYS A 578 -8.70 -8.98 -16.48
CA LYS A 578 -9.38 -9.85 -17.44
C LYS A 578 -8.72 -9.69 -18.80
N GLU A 579 -8.27 -10.81 -19.36
CA GLU A 579 -7.50 -10.84 -20.61
C GLU A 579 -6.27 -9.91 -20.57
N GLY A 580 -5.52 -9.97 -19.44
CA GLY A 580 -4.31 -9.18 -19.21
C GLY A 580 -4.54 -7.69 -19.01
N SER A 581 -5.79 -7.22 -18.94
CA SER A 581 -6.12 -5.81 -18.78
C SER A 581 -6.89 -5.54 -17.48
N LYS A 582 -6.66 -4.36 -16.87
CA LYS A 582 -7.46 -3.90 -15.73
C LYS A 582 -8.94 -3.85 -16.10
N MET A 583 -9.79 -4.41 -15.26
CA MET A 583 -11.24 -4.35 -15.43
C MET A 583 -11.74 -2.91 -15.34
N SER A 584 -12.53 -2.48 -16.31
CA SER A 584 -13.21 -1.18 -16.27
C SER A 584 -14.54 -1.22 -17.01
N LYS A 585 -15.51 -0.42 -16.53
CA LYS A 585 -16.83 -0.30 -17.18
C LYS A 585 -16.72 0.24 -18.61
N SER A 586 -15.76 1.11 -18.87
CA SER A 586 -15.51 1.68 -20.21
C SER A 586 -15.00 0.66 -21.23
N LYS A 587 -14.28 -0.38 -20.76
CA LYS A 587 -13.77 -1.47 -21.59
C LYS A 587 -14.77 -2.63 -21.75
N GLY A 588 -15.84 -2.65 -20.96
CA GLY A 588 -16.83 -3.71 -20.99
C GLY A 588 -16.32 -5.08 -20.50
N ASN A 589 -15.19 -5.12 -19.79
CA ASN A 589 -14.54 -6.34 -19.32
C ASN A 589 -14.73 -6.60 -17.82
N VAL A 590 -15.73 -5.98 -17.20
CA VAL A 590 -16.00 -6.14 -15.76
C VAL A 590 -16.67 -7.48 -15.50
N VAL A 591 -16.21 -8.19 -14.47
CA VAL A 591 -16.88 -9.38 -13.90
C VAL A 591 -17.66 -8.94 -12.67
N SER A 592 -18.96 -9.24 -12.66
CA SER A 592 -19.85 -8.94 -11.55
C SER A 592 -19.72 -9.99 -10.44
N PRO A 593 -19.32 -9.61 -9.22
CA PRO A 593 -19.35 -10.53 -8.07
C PRO A 593 -20.72 -11.13 -7.82
N GLU A 594 -21.80 -10.34 -8.01
CA GLU A 594 -23.17 -10.79 -7.80
C GLU A 594 -23.56 -11.92 -8.75
N GLU A 595 -23.18 -11.83 -10.02
CA GLU A 595 -23.45 -12.89 -11.01
C GLU A 595 -22.73 -14.19 -10.64
N ILE A 596 -21.48 -14.11 -10.20
CA ILE A 596 -20.71 -15.28 -9.78
C ILE A 596 -21.31 -15.91 -8.53
N ILE A 597 -21.66 -15.10 -7.51
CA ILE A 597 -22.27 -15.57 -6.27
C ILE A 597 -23.63 -16.22 -6.55
N ASN A 598 -24.47 -15.61 -7.39
CA ASN A 598 -25.77 -16.16 -7.73
C ASN A 598 -25.67 -17.47 -8.54
N THR A 599 -24.62 -17.66 -9.33
CA THR A 599 -24.43 -18.84 -10.17
C THR A 599 -23.75 -19.99 -9.42
N TYR A 600 -22.64 -19.68 -8.72
CA TYR A 600 -21.74 -20.69 -8.14
C TYR A 600 -21.65 -20.65 -6.60
N GLY A 601 -22.15 -19.59 -5.98
CA GLY A 601 -22.02 -19.32 -4.56
C GLY A 601 -20.81 -18.47 -4.17
N ALA A 602 -20.89 -17.85 -2.98
CA ALA A 602 -19.85 -17.03 -2.42
C ALA A 602 -18.58 -17.84 -2.10
N ASP A 603 -18.73 -19.02 -1.53
CA ASP A 603 -17.60 -19.91 -1.21
C ASP A 603 -16.78 -20.28 -2.45
N THR A 604 -17.43 -20.47 -3.60
CA THR A 604 -16.73 -20.70 -4.88
C THR A 604 -15.95 -19.48 -5.33
N ALA A 605 -16.54 -18.29 -5.25
CA ALA A 605 -15.87 -17.04 -5.61
C ALA A 605 -14.65 -16.79 -4.73
N ARG A 606 -14.79 -16.99 -3.41
CA ARG A 606 -13.71 -16.88 -2.41
C ARG A 606 -12.58 -17.86 -2.71
N LEU A 607 -12.92 -19.14 -2.88
CA LEU A 607 -11.93 -20.20 -3.14
C LEU A 607 -11.12 -19.90 -4.42
N PHE A 608 -11.82 -19.52 -5.51
CA PHE A 608 -11.15 -19.20 -6.76
C PHE A 608 -10.18 -18.02 -6.61
N ILE A 609 -10.65 -16.90 -6.03
CA ILE A 609 -9.86 -15.66 -5.93
C ILE A 609 -8.59 -15.83 -5.07
N LEU A 610 -8.64 -16.75 -4.08
CA LEU A 610 -7.54 -17.05 -3.17
C LEU A 610 -6.58 -18.10 -3.74
N PHE A 611 -7.08 -18.99 -4.62
CA PHE A 611 -6.31 -20.08 -5.21
C PHE A 611 -5.54 -19.67 -6.46
N ALA A 612 -6.11 -18.80 -7.30
CA ALA A 612 -5.66 -18.56 -8.68
C ALA A 612 -4.28 -17.91 -8.80
N ALA A 613 -3.82 -17.15 -7.78
CA ALA A 613 -2.51 -16.51 -7.78
C ALA A 613 -2.02 -16.21 -6.36
N PRO A 614 -0.70 -16.07 -6.14
CA PRO A 614 -0.16 -15.49 -4.91
C PRO A 614 -0.77 -14.11 -4.63
N VAL A 615 -0.92 -13.75 -3.36
CA VAL A 615 -1.67 -12.54 -2.95
C VAL A 615 -1.09 -11.24 -3.49
N ASP A 616 0.23 -11.15 -3.63
CA ASP A 616 0.99 -9.99 -4.12
C ASP A 616 1.09 -9.90 -5.65
N ARG A 617 0.62 -10.93 -6.37
CA ARG A 617 0.66 -11.00 -7.83
C ARG A 617 -0.70 -10.67 -8.43
N ASP A 618 -0.67 -10.10 -9.63
CA ASP A 618 -1.88 -9.92 -10.43
C ASP A 618 -2.51 -11.26 -10.76
N LEU A 619 -3.83 -11.27 -10.79
CA LEU A 619 -4.65 -12.43 -11.10
C LEU A 619 -5.41 -12.17 -12.39
N ASP A 620 -5.24 -13.02 -13.39
CA ASP A 620 -6.07 -12.99 -14.60
C ASP A 620 -7.32 -13.86 -14.41
N TRP A 621 -8.48 -13.25 -14.62
CA TRP A 621 -9.78 -13.91 -14.41
C TRP A 621 -10.00 -15.09 -15.37
N SER A 622 -10.46 -16.21 -14.82
CA SER A 622 -10.74 -17.42 -15.59
C SER A 622 -12.08 -18.04 -15.19
N ASP A 623 -13.05 -18.03 -16.08
CA ASP A 623 -14.35 -18.69 -15.87
C ASP A 623 -14.20 -20.20 -15.66
N GLN A 624 -13.25 -20.84 -16.38
CA GLN A 624 -12.93 -22.26 -16.17
C GLN A 624 -12.36 -22.54 -14.78
N GLY A 625 -11.57 -21.60 -14.23
CA GLY A 625 -11.04 -21.70 -12.88
C GLY A 625 -12.14 -21.63 -11.81
N VAL A 626 -13.14 -20.77 -12.01
CA VAL A 626 -14.33 -20.69 -11.14
C VAL A 626 -15.11 -22.00 -11.16
N GLU A 627 -15.39 -22.57 -12.34
CA GLU A 627 -16.03 -23.88 -12.46
C GLU A 627 -15.21 -25.00 -11.83
N GLY A 628 -13.87 -24.95 -11.95
CA GLY A 628 -12.96 -25.89 -11.30
C GLY A 628 -13.11 -25.84 -9.78
N SER A 629 -13.16 -24.64 -9.21
CA SER A 629 -13.39 -24.43 -7.77
C SER A 629 -14.75 -24.96 -7.31
N TYR A 630 -15.79 -24.69 -8.06
CA TYR A 630 -17.14 -25.22 -7.78
C TYR A 630 -17.16 -26.76 -7.79
N ARG A 631 -16.53 -27.40 -8.78
CA ARG A 631 -16.42 -28.87 -8.83
C ARG A 631 -15.65 -29.42 -7.66
N PHE A 632 -14.58 -28.75 -7.22
CA PHE A 632 -13.82 -29.15 -6.04
C PHE A 632 -14.69 -29.10 -4.78
N LEU A 633 -15.47 -28.05 -4.53
CA LEU A 633 -16.41 -27.98 -3.40
C LEU A 633 -17.41 -29.14 -3.43
N GLY A 634 -17.95 -29.48 -4.60
CA GLY A 634 -18.80 -30.65 -4.75
C GLY A 634 -18.10 -31.99 -4.45
N ARG A 635 -16.79 -32.09 -4.68
CA ARG A 635 -15.98 -33.26 -4.28
C ARG A 635 -15.80 -33.30 -2.76
N VAL A 636 -15.50 -32.17 -2.13
CA VAL A 636 -15.38 -32.07 -0.66
C VAL A 636 -16.67 -32.49 0.01
N TRP A 637 -17.82 -31.98 -0.48
CA TRP A 637 -19.13 -32.36 0.03
C TRP A 637 -19.34 -33.87 0.06
N ARG A 638 -19.11 -34.54 -1.07
CA ARG A 638 -19.29 -36.02 -1.21
C ARG A 638 -18.31 -36.83 -0.42
N ILE A 639 -17.05 -36.40 -0.27
CA ILE A 639 -16.06 -37.21 0.47
C ILE A 639 -16.29 -37.09 1.96
N VAL A 640 -16.70 -35.89 2.47
CA VAL A 640 -17.07 -35.73 3.87
C VAL A 640 -18.29 -36.59 4.24
N ASP A 641 -19.33 -36.59 3.38
CA ASP A 641 -20.51 -37.43 3.58
C ASP A 641 -20.14 -38.92 3.62
N ALA A 642 -19.31 -39.37 2.68
CA ALA A 642 -18.86 -40.78 2.63
C ALA A 642 -18.08 -41.19 3.88
N TYR A 643 -17.15 -40.34 4.34
CA TYR A 643 -16.37 -40.67 5.54
C TYR A 643 -17.18 -40.52 6.83
N ASN A 644 -18.18 -39.67 6.89
CA ASN A 644 -19.13 -39.57 7.98
C ASN A 644 -19.94 -40.89 8.12
N GLU A 645 -20.37 -41.47 7.02
CA GLU A 645 -21.05 -42.77 7.05
C GLU A 645 -20.11 -43.91 7.47
N GLU A 646 -18.84 -43.88 7.06
CA GLU A 646 -17.83 -44.85 7.53
C GLU A 646 -17.55 -44.70 9.04
N ALA A 647 -17.48 -43.46 9.55
CA ALA A 647 -17.29 -43.22 10.99
C ALA A 647 -18.38 -43.83 11.87
N LYS A 648 -19.62 -43.91 11.39
CA LYS A 648 -20.78 -44.49 12.08
C LYS A 648 -20.74 -46.00 12.16
N LYS A 649 -19.90 -46.67 11.35
CA LYS A 649 -19.81 -48.17 11.37
C LYS A 649 -19.08 -48.72 12.57
N ASN A 650 -18.46 -47.87 13.42
CA ASN A 650 -17.73 -48.28 14.62
C ASN A 650 -16.59 -49.29 14.35
N VAL A 651 -15.89 -49.16 13.24
CA VAL A 651 -14.70 -49.95 12.92
C VAL A 651 -13.56 -49.51 13.84
N THR A 652 -13.07 -50.44 14.67
CA THR A 652 -12.01 -50.24 15.67
C THR A 652 -10.85 -51.19 15.44
N GLY A 653 -9.66 -50.84 15.93
CA GLY A 653 -8.45 -51.65 15.83
C GLY A 653 -7.23 -50.78 15.48
N GLU A 654 -6.10 -51.46 15.28
CA GLU A 654 -4.89 -50.80 14.79
C GLU A 654 -5.10 -50.33 13.34
N LEU A 655 -4.50 -49.19 12.99
CA LEU A 655 -4.55 -48.67 11.62
C LEU A 655 -3.80 -49.61 10.66
N THR A 656 -4.34 -49.81 9.50
CA THR A 656 -3.64 -50.50 8.40
C THR A 656 -2.50 -49.60 7.85
N LYS A 657 -1.61 -50.20 7.06
CA LYS A 657 -0.50 -49.42 6.42
C LYS A 657 -1.02 -48.28 5.57
N ASP A 658 -2.11 -48.46 4.84
CA ASP A 658 -2.72 -47.46 3.99
C ASP A 658 -3.40 -46.34 4.83
N GLU A 659 -4.01 -46.69 5.95
CA GLU A 659 -4.58 -45.74 6.92
C GLU A 659 -3.49 -44.91 7.61
N PHE A 660 -2.37 -45.51 8.00
CA PHE A 660 -1.20 -44.77 8.50
C PHE A 660 -0.66 -43.80 7.47
N ALA A 661 -0.60 -44.23 6.22
CA ALA A 661 -0.16 -43.33 5.13
C ALA A 661 -1.13 -42.15 4.94
N LEU A 662 -2.44 -42.40 5.01
CA LEU A 662 -3.47 -41.33 4.90
C LEU A 662 -3.43 -40.40 6.10
N ARG A 663 -3.27 -40.91 7.34
CA ARG A 663 -3.12 -40.08 8.54
C ARG A 663 -1.87 -39.19 8.47
N ARG A 664 -0.76 -39.76 8.01
CA ARG A 664 0.48 -39.01 7.79
C ARG A 664 0.26 -37.86 6.78
N GLU A 665 -0.46 -38.13 5.70
CA GLU A 665 -0.80 -37.09 4.71
C GLU A 665 -1.65 -35.98 5.32
N LEU A 666 -2.64 -36.32 6.16
CA LEU A 666 -3.42 -35.35 6.93
C LEU A 666 -2.51 -34.45 7.76
N HIS A 667 -1.62 -35.00 8.57
CA HIS A 667 -0.76 -34.21 9.44
C HIS A 667 0.27 -33.38 8.65
N ARG A 668 0.75 -33.89 7.49
CA ARG A 668 1.58 -33.14 6.56
C ARG A 668 0.82 -31.90 6.04
N VAL A 669 -0.46 -32.09 5.68
CA VAL A 669 -1.29 -30.97 5.16
C VAL A 669 -1.63 -29.99 6.27
N ILE A 670 -1.95 -30.42 7.48
CA ILE A 670 -2.18 -29.50 8.63
C ILE A 670 -0.94 -28.63 8.83
N LYS A 671 0.26 -29.24 8.90
CA LYS A 671 1.51 -28.49 9.04
C LYS A 671 1.72 -27.49 7.91
N LYS A 672 1.59 -27.95 6.67
CA LYS A 672 1.80 -27.11 5.47
C LYS A 672 0.84 -25.92 5.41
N VAL A 673 -0.46 -26.17 5.65
CA VAL A 673 -1.48 -25.10 5.62
C VAL A 673 -1.24 -24.09 6.75
N THR A 674 -0.88 -24.56 7.94
CA THR A 674 -0.57 -23.68 9.07
C THR A 674 0.60 -22.76 8.76
N GLU A 675 1.70 -23.32 8.25
CA GLU A 675 2.89 -22.55 7.86
C GLU A 675 2.59 -21.55 6.73
N ASP A 676 1.81 -21.93 5.74
CA ASP A 676 1.42 -21.05 4.61
C ASP A 676 0.55 -19.88 5.05
N LEU A 677 -0.34 -20.08 6.04
CA LEU A 677 -1.21 -19.03 6.55
C LEU A 677 -0.52 -18.10 7.54
N ASP A 678 0.36 -18.67 8.41
CA ASP A 678 0.92 -17.89 9.52
C ASP A 678 1.99 -16.87 9.08
N ASN A 679 2.85 -17.23 8.13
CA ASN A 679 4.03 -16.45 7.83
C ASN A 679 4.01 -15.71 6.48
N ASN A 680 3.31 -16.24 5.47
CA ASN A 680 3.49 -15.78 4.10
C ASN A 680 2.19 -15.52 3.34
N PHE A 681 1.03 -15.81 3.91
CA PHE A 681 -0.27 -15.72 3.22
C PHE A 681 -0.30 -16.46 1.86
N ASN A 682 0.37 -17.62 1.80
CA ASN A 682 0.44 -18.46 0.59
C ASN A 682 -0.85 -19.29 0.42
N PHE A 683 -1.98 -18.62 0.26
CA PHE A 683 -3.30 -19.27 0.20
C PHE A 683 -3.41 -20.27 -0.95
N ASN A 684 -2.81 -19.99 -2.10
CA ASN A 684 -2.81 -20.85 -3.26
C ASN A 684 -2.13 -22.20 -2.99
N THR A 685 -1.00 -22.22 -2.27
CA THR A 685 -0.29 -23.45 -1.90
C THR A 685 -0.99 -24.19 -0.76
N ALA A 686 -1.58 -23.46 0.19
CA ALA A 686 -2.42 -24.04 1.24
C ALA A 686 -3.62 -24.76 0.64
N ILE A 687 -4.35 -24.13 -0.27
CA ILE A 687 -5.50 -24.73 -0.97
C ILE A 687 -5.06 -25.95 -1.79
N SER A 688 -3.91 -25.87 -2.48
CA SER A 688 -3.34 -27.01 -3.21
C SER A 688 -3.08 -28.20 -2.29
N ALA A 689 -2.49 -27.98 -1.12
CA ALA A 689 -2.25 -29.04 -0.15
C ALA A 689 -3.56 -29.68 0.35
N ILE A 690 -4.61 -28.88 0.58
CA ILE A 690 -5.93 -29.41 0.93
C ILE A 690 -6.52 -30.23 -0.23
N MET A 691 -6.34 -29.81 -1.48
CA MET A 691 -6.76 -30.58 -2.66
C MET A 691 -6.03 -31.94 -2.75
N GLU A 692 -4.75 -31.98 -2.39
CA GLU A 692 -3.97 -33.23 -2.32
C GLU A 692 -4.55 -34.17 -1.25
N LEU A 693 -4.89 -33.67 -0.06
CA LEU A 693 -5.54 -34.46 0.98
C LEU A 693 -6.88 -35.03 0.50
N VAL A 694 -7.73 -34.23 -0.14
CA VAL A 694 -9.00 -34.70 -0.70
C VAL A 694 -8.76 -35.80 -1.74
N ASN A 695 -7.73 -35.68 -2.60
CA ASN A 695 -7.36 -36.71 -3.55
C ASN A 695 -6.90 -37.99 -2.87
N ALA A 696 -6.11 -37.91 -1.78
CA ALA A 696 -5.66 -39.05 -1.00
C ALA A 696 -6.86 -39.78 -0.33
N MET A 697 -7.82 -39.01 0.19
CA MET A 697 -9.06 -39.59 0.75
C MET A 697 -9.85 -40.35 -0.30
N TYR A 698 -10.03 -39.78 -1.52
CA TYR A 698 -10.69 -40.52 -2.61
C TYR A 698 -9.91 -41.78 -3.00
N ALA A 699 -8.59 -41.66 -3.16
CA ALA A 699 -7.75 -42.83 -3.51
C ALA A 699 -7.82 -43.95 -2.47
N HIS A 700 -7.94 -43.65 -1.17
CA HIS A 700 -8.16 -44.61 -0.11
C HIS A 700 -9.56 -45.25 -0.22
N LYS A 701 -10.60 -44.41 -0.38
CA LYS A 701 -11.99 -44.88 -0.53
C LYS A 701 -12.16 -45.84 -1.72
N ASP A 702 -11.46 -45.60 -2.83
CA ASP A 702 -11.56 -46.47 -4.01
C ASP A 702 -10.84 -47.81 -3.84
N LYS A 703 -9.97 -47.95 -2.83
CA LYS A 703 -9.19 -49.16 -2.56
C LYS A 703 -9.68 -49.99 -1.38
N ALA A 704 -10.28 -49.34 -0.38
CA ALA A 704 -10.67 -49.94 0.88
C ALA A 704 -12.19 -49.93 1.05
N ASP A 705 -12.76 -51.06 1.49
CA ASP A 705 -14.19 -51.18 1.77
C ASP A 705 -14.60 -50.51 3.09
N THR A 706 -13.67 -50.34 4.00
CA THR A 706 -13.88 -49.75 5.32
C THR A 706 -12.66 -48.98 5.78
N ILE A 707 -12.85 -48.07 6.71
CA ILE A 707 -11.79 -47.29 7.38
C ILE A 707 -12.00 -47.27 8.89
N ASN A 708 -10.93 -47.20 9.67
CA ASN A 708 -11.01 -46.96 11.10
C ASN A 708 -11.86 -45.74 11.41
N SER A 709 -12.89 -45.88 12.25
CA SER A 709 -13.89 -44.86 12.52
C SER A 709 -13.31 -43.63 13.20
N ALA A 710 -12.30 -43.80 14.06
CA ALA A 710 -11.61 -42.66 14.68
C ALA A 710 -10.81 -41.86 13.65
N LEU A 711 -10.14 -42.51 12.72
CA LEU A 711 -9.42 -41.87 11.63
C LEU A 711 -10.39 -41.16 10.67
N ALA A 712 -11.54 -41.78 10.36
CA ALA A 712 -12.55 -41.14 9.52
C ALA A 712 -13.05 -39.82 10.13
N ASN A 713 -13.28 -39.78 11.45
CA ASN A 713 -13.63 -38.57 12.18
C ASN A 713 -12.48 -37.52 12.16
N GLU A 714 -11.24 -37.97 12.45
CA GLU A 714 -10.05 -37.09 12.44
C GLU A 714 -9.89 -36.41 11.06
N LEU A 715 -10.05 -37.19 9.97
CA LEU A 715 -9.96 -36.68 8.60
C LEU A 715 -11.04 -35.65 8.25
N THR A 716 -12.30 -35.94 8.57
CA THR A 716 -13.43 -35.08 8.24
C THR A 716 -13.39 -33.77 9.03
N HIS A 717 -13.18 -33.83 10.34
CA HIS A 717 -13.10 -32.64 11.20
C HIS A 717 -11.91 -31.78 10.84
N SER A 718 -10.72 -32.33 10.67
CA SER A 718 -9.54 -31.58 10.30
C SER A 718 -9.66 -30.96 8.90
N LEU A 719 -10.20 -31.68 7.91
CA LEU A 719 -10.45 -31.14 6.57
C LEU A 719 -11.37 -29.91 6.61
N LEU A 720 -12.46 -29.99 7.39
CA LEU A 720 -13.39 -28.87 7.51
C LEU A 720 -12.77 -27.68 8.24
N LEU A 721 -12.01 -27.91 9.32
CA LEU A 721 -11.30 -26.84 10.03
C LEU A 721 -10.27 -26.15 9.13
N LEU A 722 -9.51 -26.90 8.32
CA LEU A 722 -8.56 -26.34 7.36
C LEU A 722 -9.22 -25.52 6.26
N LEU A 723 -10.42 -25.91 5.83
CA LEU A 723 -11.19 -25.23 4.79
C LEU A 723 -12.01 -24.05 5.32
N ALA A 724 -12.33 -24.00 6.62
CA ALA A 724 -13.24 -23.02 7.19
C ALA A 724 -12.88 -21.55 6.90
N PRO A 725 -11.62 -21.12 6.91
CA PRO A 725 -11.28 -19.75 6.54
C PRO A 725 -11.57 -19.42 5.06
N PHE A 726 -11.44 -20.41 4.18
CA PHE A 726 -11.58 -20.22 2.73
C PHE A 726 -13.03 -20.30 2.25
N VAL A 727 -13.78 -21.28 2.77
CA VAL A 727 -15.16 -21.59 2.34
C VAL A 727 -16.08 -21.72 3.55
N PRO A 728 -16.37 -20.62 4.22
CA PRO A 728 -16.96 -20.60 5.55
C PRO A 728 -18.37 -21.16 5.63
N HIS A 729 -19.19 -21.01 4.59
CA HIS A 729 -20.58 -21.44 4.63
C HIS A 729 -20.70 -22.97 4.49
N MET A 730 -20.00 -23.55 3.52
CA MET A 730 -20.03 -24.98 3.28
C MET A 730 -19.47 -25.76 4.49
N THR A 731 -18.39 -25.24 5.06
CA THR A 731 -17.76 -25.90 6.23
C THR A 731 -18.64 -25.81 7.46
N GLU A 732 -19.32 -24.70 7.69
CA GLU A 732 -20.30 -24.55 8.78
C GLU A 732 -21.45 -25.57 8.63
N GLU A 733 -22.02 -25.71 7.40
CA GLU A 733 -23.09 -26.69 7.14
C GLU A 733 -22.62 -28.12 7.40
N LEU A 734 -21.48 -28.51 6.81
CA LEU A 734 -20.93 -29.84 6.98
C LEU A 734 -20.55 -30.14 8.44
N TRP A 735 -20.06 -29.16 9.18
CA TRP A 735 -19.73 -29.25 10.59
C TRP A 735 -20.96 -29.66 11.42
N HIS A 736 -22.06 -28.99 11.21
CA HIS A 736 -23.33 -29.31 11.87
C HIS A 736 -23.93 -30.67 11.40
N GLU A 737 -23.72 -31.01 10.13
CA GLU A 737 -24.12 -32.35 9.62
C GLU A 737 -23.29 -33.52 10.22
N LEU A 738 -22.05 -33.23 10.69
CA LEU A 738 -21.27 -34.20 11.47
C LEU A 738 -21.80 -34.40 12.91
N GLY A 739 -22.74 -33.53 13.36
CA GLY A 739 -23.37 -33.58 14.66
C GLY A 739 -22.85 -32.58 15.68
N GLU A 740 -21.96 -31.68 15.24
CA GLU A 740 -21.41 -30.62 16.06
C GLU A 740 -22.46 -29.54 16.29
N THR A 741 -22.48 -28.93 17.48
CA THR A 741 -23.49 -27.94 17.87
C THR A 741 -22.98 -26.51 17.95
N THR A 742 -21.66 -26.33 17.97
CA THR A 742 -20.98 -25.05 17.98
C THR A 742 -20.64 -24.62 16.57
N SER A 743 -20.43 -23.31 16.34
CA SER A 743 -19.95 -22.83 15.05
C SER A 743 -18.50 -23.28 14.81
N ILE A 744 -18.19 -23.79 13.63
CA ILE A 744 -16.83 -24.16 13.22
C ILE A 744 -15.85 -22.99 13.37
N HIS A 745 -16.34 -21.73 13.22
CA HIS A 745 -15.53 -20.51 13.32
C HIS A 745 -15.16 -20.14 14.77
N THR A 746 -15.66 -20.86 15.77
CA THR A 746 -15.28 -20.73 17.18
C THR A 746 -14.42 -21.87 17.67
N GLU A 747 -14.17 -22.85 16.80
CA GLU A 747 -13.33 -23.98 17.11
C GLU A 747 -11.83 -23.67 16.98
N ASN A 748 -11.01 -24.50 17.63
CA ASN A 748 -9.57 -24.38 17.57
C ASN A 748 -9.02 -24.89 16.24
N TRP A 749 -7.97 -24.22 15.75
CA TRP A 749 -7.20 -24.68 14.59
C TRP A 749 -6.59 -26.07 14.84
N PRO A 750 -6.61 -26.98 13.85
CA PRO A 750 -6.07 -28.32 14.03
C PRO A 750 -4.55 -28.27 14.20
N VAL A 751 -4.05 -29.10 15.13
CA VAL A 751 -2.62 -29.21 15.42
C VAL A 751 -2.08 -30.51 14.83
N TYR A 752 -0.97 -30.43 14.11
CA TYR A 752 -0.32 -31.63 13.61
C TYR A 752 0.51 -32.31 14.68
N GLU A 753 0.59 -33.66 14.61
CA GLU A 753 1.40 -34.47 15.48
C GLU A 753 2.73 -34.84 14.79
N GLU A 754 3.86 -34.48 15.36
CA GLU A 754 5.18 -34.87 14.82
C GLU A 754 5.35 -36.40 14.68
N ALA A 755 4.81 -37.18 15.62
CA ALA A 755 4.85 -38.63 15.57
C ALA A 755 4.14 -39.21 14.34
N ALA A 756 3.06 -38.57 13.87
CA ALA A 756 2.34 -38.98 12.67
C ALA A 756 3.13 -38.69 11.37
N LEU A 757 4.10 -37.78 11.40
CA LEU A 757 4.93 -37.43 10.26
C LEU A 757 6.13 -38.37 10.06
N VAL A 758 6.41 -39.26 11.02
CA VAL A 758 7.53 -40.19 10.95
C VAL A 758 7.30 -41.17 9.80
N VAL A 759 8.28 -41.30 8.94
CA VAL A 759 8.29 -42.26 7.83
C VAL A 759 9.16 -43.44 8.24
N ASP A 760 8.57 -44.61 8.49
CA ASP A 760 9.33 -45.82 8.81
C ASP A 760 9.97 -46.44 7.56
N GLU A 761 9.41 -46.17 6.38
CA GLU A 761 9.90 -46.68 5.09
C GLU A 761 10.08 -45.60 4.06
N VAL A 762 11.10 -45.73 3.22
CA VAL A 762 11.40 -44.84 2.11
C VAL A 762 11.59 -45.61 0.79
N GLU A 763 11.09 -45.04 -0.32
CA GLU A 763 11.31 -45.62 -1.64
C GLU A 763 12.68 -45.15 -2.17
N VAL A 764 13.58 -46.12 -2.37
CA VAL A 764 14.91 -45.88 -2.90
C VAL A 764 14.94 -46.31 -4.36
N VAL A 765 15.36 -45.41 -5.25
CA VAL A 765 15.48 -45.69 -6.68
C VAL A 765 16.77 -46.45 -6.98
N LEU A 766 16.64 -47.58 -7.67
CA LEU A 766 17.77 -48.36 -8.12
C LEU A 766 18.16 -48.02 -9.56
N GLN A 767 19.40 -47.69 -9.75
CA GLN A 767 19.94 -47.36 -11.04
C GLN A 767 21.10 -48.30 -11.42
N VAL A 768 21.23 -48.58 -12.72
CA VAL A 768 22.41 -49.22 -13.34
C VAL A 768 22.94 -48.27 -14.39
N ASN A 769 24.21 -47.83 -14.21
CA ASN A 769 24.87 -46.85 -15.08
C ASN A 769 24.03 -45.58 -15.29
N GLY A 770 23.42 -45.05 -14.21
CA GLY A 770 22.63 -43.83 -14.21
C GLY A 770 21.20 -43.97 -14.77
N LYS A 771 20.78 -45.15 -15.20
CA LYS A 771 19.42 -45.41 -15.70
C LYS A 771 18.61 -46.12 -14.62
N VAL A 772 17.43 -45.62 -14.31
CA VAL A 772 16.49 -46.27 -13.36
C VAL A 772 16.11 -47.65 -13.85
N ARG A 773 16.21 -48.64 -12.98
CA ARG A 773 15.89 -50.05 -13.27
C ARG A 773 14.84 -50.65 -12.37
N ASP A 774 14.84 -50.22 -11.09
CA ASP A 774 13.90 -50.67 -10.08
C ASP A 774 13.74 -49.66 -8.98
N LYS A 775 12.83 -49.94 -8.03
CA LYS A 775 12.60 -49.18 -6.82
C LYS A 775 12.43 -50.17 -5.66
N LEU A 776 13.03 -49.88 -4.51
CA LEU A 776 12.89 -50.65 -3.29
C LEU A 776 12.25 -49.78 -2.17
N THR A 777 11.24 -50.30 -1.53
CA THR A 777 10.74 -49.72 -0.28
C THR A 777 11.53 -50.36 0.88
N VAL A 778 12.25 -49.55 1.63
CA VAL A 778 13.15 -49.97 2.71
C VAL A 778 12.95 -49.13 3.95
N SER A 779 13.32 -49.63 5.13
CA SER A 779 13.30 -48.86 6.36
C SER A 779 14.19 -47.60 6.21
N VAL A 780 13.72 -46.47 6.78
CA VAL A 780 14.55 -45.24 6.85
C VAL A 780 15.87 -45.47 7.58
N ASN A 781 15.87 -46.40 8.53
CA ASN A 781 17.03 -46.77 9.36
C ASN A 781 17.90 -47.87 8.71
N ILE A 782 17.64 -48.24 7.45
CA ILE A 782 18.42 -49.28 6.77
C ILE A 782 19.89 -48.80 6.63
N THR A 783 20.80 -49.68 6.93
CA THR A 783 22.22 -49.38 6.75
C THR A 783 22.59 -49.37 5.27
N LYS A 784 23.65 -48.64 4.95
CA LYS A 784 24.18 -48.58 3.59
C LYS A 784 24.48 -49.94 3.03
N GLU A 785 25.08 -50.79 3.84
CA GLU A 785 25.52 -52.16 3.48
C GLU A 785 24.32 -53.07 3.17
N GLU A 786 23.27 -52.99 3.98
CA GLU A 786 22.03 -53.74 3.75
C GLU A 786 21.32 -53.31 2.47
N LEU A 787 21.22 -51.97 2.27
CA LEU A 787 20.58 -51.42 1.09
C LEU A 787 21.36 -51.72 -0.20
N GLU A 788 22.71 -51.68 -0.17
CA GLU A 788 23.52 -52.08 -1.31
C GLU A 788 23.36 -53.54 -1.62
N THR A 789 23.20 -54.42 -0.62
CA THR A 789 22.94 -55.84 -0.76
C THR A 789 21.58 -56.08 -1.41
N MET A 790 20.52 -55.51 -0.87
CA MET A 790 19.18 -55.59 -1.46
C MET A 790 19.11 -55.03 -2.90
N ALA A 791 19.85 -53.95 -3.18
CA ALA A 791 19.90 -53.39 -4.52
C ALA A 791 20.57 -54.32 -5.54
N LYS A 792 21.60 -55.09 -5.10
CA LYS A 792 22.26 -56.10 -5.96
C LYS A 792 21.41 -57.38 -6.13
N GLU A 793 20.54 -57.68 -5.15
CA GLU A 793 19.65 -58.81 -5.17
C GLU A 793 18.35 -58.57 -5.93
N SER A 794 18.01 -57.33 -6.22
CA SER A 794 16.86 -57.02 -7.07
C SER A 794 16.95 -57.69 -8.42
N SER A 795 15.93 -58.53 -8.75
CA SER A 795 15.90 -59.27 -10.02
C SER A 795 16.04 -58.37 -11.26
N ARG A 796 15.39 -57.20 -11.22
CA ARG A 796 15.49 -56.22 -12.32
C ARG A 796 16.85 -55.58 -12.45
N VAL A 797 17.57 -55.41 -11.34
CA VAL A 797 18.95 -54.92 -11.35
C VAL A 797 19.88 -55.96 -11.89
N GLN A 798 19.68 -57.22 -11.45
CA GLN A 798 20.46 -58.41 -11.92
C GLN A 798 20.42 -58.57 -13.43
N GLU A 799 19.27 -58.36 -14.09
CA GLU A 799 19.15 -58.42 -15.57
C GLU A 799 20.16 -57.50 -16.29
N PHE A 800 20.56 -56.41 -15.64
CA PHE A 800 21.50 -55.40 -16.24
C PHE A 800 22.92 -55.56 -15.72
N THR A 801 23.14 -56.33 -14.65
CA THR A 801 24.47 -56.51 -14.03
C THR A 801 25.05 -57.92 -14.29
N GLU A 802 24.24 -58.89 -14.73
CA GLU A 802 24.67 -60.27 -15.03
C GLU A 802 25.76 -60.26 -16.06
N GLY A 803 26.86 -60.97 -15.76
CA GLY A 803 28.03 -61.08 -16.65
C GLY A 803 28.93 -59.83 -16.69
N LYS A 804 28.67 -58.83 -15.86
CA LYS A 804 29.46 -57.59 -15.84
C LYS A 804 30.11 -57.38 -14.45
N ASN A 805 31.25 -56.72 -14.47
CA ASN A 805 31.96 -56.39 -13.24
C ASN A 805 31.38 -55.07 -12.64
N ILE A 806 31.00 -55.13 -11.36
CA ILE A 806 30.57 -53.95 -10.57
C ILE A 806 31.83 -53.13 -10.27
N VAL A 807 31.92 -51.94 -10.85
CA VAL A 807 33.05 -51.03 -10.65
C VAL A 807 32.89 -50.17 -9.41
N LYS A 808 31.67 -49.69 -9.17
CA LYS A 808 31.35 -48.79 -8.05
C LYS A 808 29.85 -48.82 -7.75
N VAL A 809 29.51 -48.70 -6.46
CA VAL A 809 28.15 -48.43 -6.01
C VAL A 809 28.10 -47.01 -5.46
N ILE A 810 27.22 -46.18 -5.97
CA ILE A 810 26.97 -44.81 -5.49
C ILE A 810 25.69 -44.82 -4.70
N TYR A 811 25.79 -44.47 -3.46
CA TYR A 811 24.69 -44.41 -2.51
C TYR A 811 24.35 -42.95 -2.16
N VAL A 812 23.08 -42.59 -2.25
CA VAL A 812 22.54 -41.33 -1.75
C VAL A 812 21.47 -41.70 -0.69
N PRO A 813 21.67 -41.38 0.59
CA PRO A 813 20.76 -41.78 1.67
C PRO A 813 19.32 -41.45 1.38
N GLY A 814 18.43 -42.45 1.52
CA GLY A 814 16.98 -42.27 1.35
C GLY A 814 16.51 -41.89 -0.07
N LYS A 815 17.38 -41.88 -1.08
CA LYS A 815 17.03 -41.40 -2.42
C LYS A 815 17.35 -42.41 -3.54
N LEU A 816 18.60 -42.88 -3.63
CA LEU A 816 18.98 -43.74 -4.72
C LEU A 816 20.22 -44.60 -4.42
N VAL A 817 20.29 -45.75 -5.07
CA VAL A 817 21.50 -46.56 -5.23
C VAL A 817 21.78 -46.68 -6.72
N ASN A 818 22.95 -46.26 -7.18
CA ASN A 818 23.39 -46.42 -8.58
C ASN A 818 24.57 -47.39 -8.65
N ILE A 819 24.36 -48.55 -9.31
CA ILE A 819 25.37 -49.58 -9.52
C ILE A 819 26.01 -49.30 -10.86
N VAL A 820 27.33 -49.03 -10.83
CA VAL A 820 28.11 -48.80 -12.05
C VAL A 820 28.77 -50.11 -12.43
N VAL A 821 28.43 -50.59 -13.59
CA VAL A 821 29.01 -51.83 -14.16
C VAL A 821 29.77 -51.57 -15.46
N LYS A 822 30.77 -52.41 -15.73
CA LYS A 822 31.60 -52.33 -16.94
C LYS A 822 31.67 -53.71 -17.58
#